data_ae8f436a86dd43bb225aa3cbcb28f047
#
_entry.id   ae8f436a86dd43bb225aa3cbcb28f047
#
_cell.length_a   1.000
_cell.length_b   1.000
_cell.length_c   1.000
_cell.angle_alpha   90.00
_cell.angle_beta   90.00
_cell.angle_gamma   90.00
#
_symmetry.space_group_name_H-M   'P 1'
#
loop_
_entity.id
_entity.type
_entity.pdbx_description
1 polymer ?
#
loop_
_entity_poly.entity_id
_entity_poly.type
_entity_poly.pdbx_seq_one_letter_code
_entity_poly.pdbx_strand_id
1 'polypeptide(L)'
;GYDVVDPTRTSAERGGEQGRRALLDAVRSHGMGFVLDIVPNHVGVQVPKINPWWWDVLRLGRESPYADFFDIDWSAGPILLPVLDADEEKALAELTLSPDGTELHYYEHAAPVAPGTGGGTPQEVHERQHYRFASWKRGAAELNYRRFFDVSALAAVRVERPEVFEATHREILRWVAEGDVDGIRVDHPDGLADPGGYLRRLRAALGPDRWLLVEKILGPGEQLPTSWPVDGTSGYEALREIQAVLVDPSGAGLLTQFAAEHTGGKQALHTVEHDAKLEVARTILEAEVRRIAALLPDDGTADGIERNREAVAELLACYPVYRSYLPEGREALDVAVSAARVRRPDLADVLRAIHAGMVTDPDGPLATRVQQTSGMVMAKGVEDTAFYRWNRFIALNEVGGAPDRFGCSLAEFHAAQAARAASWPATMTTLSTHDTKRSEDVRARLAVLAEIPGEWIERMRRWAARHPLPERSLELLAWQTVVGAWPIPEQRLVDYLRKASKEAKLVTSHVEPSEEADEQIAAWPGEVLADAELVAEIEEFVARIAGPGWSNSLAQKLLQIAGPGVPDVYQGTELFEYSLVDPDNRRPVDWARRTELLDRIDAGELPEIDASGAAKLLVTATALRLRRFRPEVFTGYRPVYAEGEAAEHAVAFARSSHLVAVATRLPVGLERRGGWGDTVLPLPGGADDWHDMITDEPVAGSCPRLAELVRRYPVAL
;
A
#
# COMPACT_ATOMS: atom_id res chain seq x y z
N GLY A 1 10.26 -6.18 -9.59
CA GLY A 1 10.26 -5.21 -9.30
C GLY A 1 10.98 -4.03 -8.66
N TYR A 2 10.85 -3.90 -7.36
CA TYR A 2 11.44 -2.77 -6.61
C TYR A 2 12.84 -3.10 -6.05
N ASP A 3 13.50 -4.09 -6.61
CA ASP A 3 14.82 -4.64 -6.24
C ASP A 3 15.89 -4.37 -7.29
N VAL A 4 15.95 -3.14 -7.79
CA VAL A 4 16.93 -2.72 -8.81
C VAL A 4 18.35 -3.02 -8.34
N VAL A 5 19.09 -3.82 -9.09
CA VAL A 5 20.48 -4.23 -8.75
C VAL A 5 21.54 -3.36 -9.44
N ASP A 6 21.23 -2.80 -10.62
CA ASP A 6 22.11 -1.94 -11.38
C ASP A 6 21.30 -0.81 -12.05
N PRO A 7 21.24 0.38 -11.44
CA PRO A 7 20.47 1.52 -11.97
C PRO A 7 21.15 2.21 -13.16
N THR A 8 22.31 1.72 -13.62
CA THR A 8 23.07 2.36 -14.69
C THR A 8 22.72 1.86 -16.09
N ARG A 9 21.82 0.88 -16.22
CA ARG A 9 21.44 0.25 -17.49
C ARG A 9 20.04 -0.36 -17.47
N THR A 10 19.48 -0.52 -18.66
CA THR A 10 18.24 -1.26 -18.86
C THR A 10 18.46 -2.76 -18.58
N SER A 11 17.50 -3.41 -17.87
CA SER A 11 17.57 -4.84 -17.54
C SER A 11 17.62 -5.71 -18.79
N ALA A 12 18.68 -6.55 -18.90
CA ALA A 12 18.83 -7.51 -19.99
C ALA A 12 17.74 -8.58 -19.99
N GLU A 13 17.29 -9.00 -18.81
CA GLU A 13 16.21 -9.99 -18.64
C GLU A 13 14.86 -9.50 -19.19
N ARG A 14 14.65 -8.18 -19.21
CA ARG A 14 13.45 -7.52 -19.77
C ARG A 14 13.62 -7.10 -21.23
N GLY A 15 14.64 -7.61 -21.92
CA GLY A 15 14.93 -7.32 -23.33
C GLY A 15 15.97 -6.22 -23.55
N GLY A 16 16.58 -5.66 -22.51
CA GLY A 16 17.61 -4.64 -22.62
C GLY A 16 17.15 -3.38 -23.37
N GLU A 17 18.09 -2.65 -23.93
CA GLU A 17 17.84 -1.41 -24.68
C GLU A 17 16.94 -1.63 -25.93
N GLN A 18 17.07 -2.79 -26.60
CA GLN A 18 16.25 -3.12 -27.75
C GLN A 18 14.78 -3.33 -27.36
N GLY A 19 14.55 -4.08 -26.25
CA GLY A 19 13.21 -4.31 -25.74
C GLY A 19 12.55 -3.00 -25.26
N ARG A 20 13.33 -2.12 -24.60
CA ARG A 20 12.87 -0.80 -24.18
C ARG A 20 12.38 0.02 -25.39
N ARG A 21 13.18 0.10 -26.45
CA ARG A 21 12.81 0.87 -27.65
C ARG A 21 11.57 0.29 -28.33
N ALA A 22 11.49 -1.03 -28.47
CA ALA A 22 10.31 -1.68 -29.05
C ALA A 22 9.03 -1.39 -28.25
N LEU A 23 9.10 -1.40 -26.91
CA LEU A 23 7.99 -1.02 -26.05
C LEU A 23 7.58 0.45 -26.27
N LEU A 24 8.52 1.36 -26.28
CA LEU A 24 8.25 2.80 -26.46
C LEU A 24 7.67 3.11 -27.84
N ASP A 25 8.18 2.46 -28.89
CA ASP A 25 7.63 2.60 -30.25
C ASP A 25 6.15 2.14 -30.28
N ALA A 26 5.83 1.03 -29.61
CA ALA A 26 4.46 0.55 -29.50
C ALA A 26 3.59 1.52 -28.70
N VAL A 27 4.04 2.02 -27.54
CA VAL A 27 3.35 3.02 -26.73
C VAL A 27 3.03 4.28 -27.57
N ARG A 28 4.03 4.81 -28.26
CA ARG A 28 3.87 6.02 -29.08
C ARG A 28 2.95 5.80 -30.30
N SER A 29 3.01 4.64 -30.94
CA SER A 29 2.13 4.31 -32.08
C SER A 29 0.65 4.30 -31.70
N HIS A 30 0.34 4.06 -30.44
CA HIS A 30 -1.03 4.12 -29.89
C HIS A 30 -1.37 5.47 -29.24
N GLY A 31 -0.51 6.49 -29.38
CA GLY A 31 -0.72 7.82 -28.79
C GLY A 31 -0.75 7.82 -27.26
N MET A 32 -0.05 6.86 -26.64
CA MET A 32 0.08 6.78 -25.17
C MET A 32 1.35 7.46 -24.69
N GLY A 33 1.32 7.93 -23.42
CA GLY A 33 2.48 8.36 -22.68
C GLY A 33 3.11 7.20 -21.89
N PHE A 34 4.30 7.43 -21.36
CA PHE A 34 5.03 6.47 -20.53
C PHE A 34 5.40 7.10 -19.19
N VAL A 35 4.90 6.52 -18.10
CA VAL A 35 5.25 6.91 -16.73
C VAL A 35 6.19 5.86 -16.16
N LEU A 36 7.34 6.30 -15.67
CA LEU A 36 8.36 5.44 -15.09
C LEU A 36 8.26 5.46 -13.57
N ASP A 37 8.14 4.27 -12.97
CA ASP A 37 8.22 4.08 -11.54
C ASP A 37 9.68 3.89 -11.12
N ILE A 38 10.19 4.72 -10.21
CA ILE A 38 11.59 4.72 -9.79
C ILE A 38 11.74 4.51 -8.29
N VAL A 39 12.82 3.83 -7.90
CA VAL A 39 13.12 3.44 -6.51
C VAL A 39 14.40 4.14 -6.05
N PRO A 40 14.32 5.37 -5.51
CA PRO A 40 15.50 6.11 -5.09
C PRO A 40 16.06 5.67 -3.73
N ASN A 41 15.25 5.00 -2.90
CA ASN A 41 15.60 4.73 -1.51
C ASN A 41 16.61 3.60 -1.33
N HIS A 42 16.59 2.56 -2.18
CA HIS A 42 17.39 1.34 -1.98
C HIS A 42 17.73 0.65 -3.31
N VAL A 43 18.66 -0.30 -3.23
CA VAL A 43 19.01 -1.22 -4.32
C VAL A 43 19.07 -2.65 -3.82
N GLY A 44 18.84 -3.62 -4.72
CA GLY A 44 18.91 -5.05 -4.43
C GLY A 44 20.36 -5.51 -4.21
N VAL A 45 20.60 -6.22 -3.09
CA VAL A 45 21.90 -6.76 -2.70
C VAL A 45 21.85 -8.24 -2.32
N GLN A 46 20.71 -8.91 -2.54
CA GLN A 46 20.52 -10.33 -2.23
C GLN A 46 21.56 -11.23 -2.90
N VAL A 47 21.91 -10.92 -4.13
CA VAL A 47 23.00 -11.56 -4.87
C VAL A 47 24.08 -10.49 -5.07
N PRO A 48 25.05 -10.35 -4.16
CA PRO A 48 26.01 -9.24 -4.16
C PRO A 48 26.76 -9.07 -5.48
N LYS A 49 27.05 -10.17 -6.15
CA LYS A 49 27.83 -10.22 -7.40
C LYS A 49 27.19 -9.48 -8.57
N ILE A 50 25.85 -9.37 -8.60
CA ILE A 50 25.14 -8.68 -9.68
C ILE A 50 24.91 -7.17 -9.40
N ASN A 51 25.23 -6.70 -8.18
CA ASN A 51 25.30 -5.29 -7.85
C ASN A 51 26.76 -4.84 -7.76
N PRO A 52 27.31 -4.16 -8.80
CA PRO A 52 28.73 -3.86 -8.86
C PRO A 52 29.20 -2.90 -7.76
N TRP A 53 28.33 -2.01 -7.29
CA TRP A 53 28.66 -1.08 -6.21
C TRP A 53 28.76 -1.80 -4.86
N TRP A 54 27.78 -2.66 -4.55
CA TRP A 54 27.79 -3.43 -3.31
C TRP A 54 28.93 -4.44 -3.27
N TRP A 55 29.19 -5.12 -4.40
CA TRP A 55 30.30 -6.05 -4.52
C TRP A 55 31.65 -5.39 -4.24
N ASP A 56 31.88 -4.18 -4.79
CA ASP A 56 33.13 -3.43 -4.55
C ASP A 56 33.26 -2.96 -3.12
N VAL A 57 32.15 -2.53 -2.49
CA VAL A 57 32.12 -2.15 -1.06
C VAL A 57 32.45 -3.34 -0.16
N LEU A 58 31.90 -4.53 -0.43
CA LEU A 58 32.25 -5.73 0.31
C LEU A 58 33.73 -6.10 0.14
N ARG A 59 34.30 -5.86 -1.07
CA ARG A 59 35.69 -6.18 -1.40
C ARG A 59 36.70 -5.22 -0.79
N LEU A 60 36.43 -3.91 -0.79
CA LEU A 60 37.38 -2.87 -0.43
C LEU A 60 37.01 -2.13 0.89
N GLY A 61 35.84 -2.36 1.43
CA GLY A 61 35.37 -1.68 2.64
C GLY A 61 35.25 -0.18 2.42
N ARG A 62 35.79 0.60 3.37
CA ARG A 62 35.78 2.08 3.32
C ARG A 62 36.61 2.67 2.17
N GLU A 63 37.52 1.91 1.61
CA GLU A 63 38.37 2.36 0.48
C GLU A 63 37.64 2.27 -0.87
N SER A 64 36.47 1.63 -0.92
CA SER A 64 35.65 1.60 -2.12
C SER A 64 35.16 3.02 -2.48
N PRO A 65 35.22 3.42 -3.77
CA PRO A 65 34.62 4.67 -4.22
C PRO A 65 33.08 4.71 -4.02
N TYR A 66 32.46 3.55 -3.77
CA TYR A 66 31.02 3.40 -3.52
C TYR A 66 30.69 3.25 -2.02
N ALA A 67 31.68 3.34 -1.11
CA ALA A 67 31.43 3.18 0.33
C ALA A 67 30.39 4.19 0.87
N ASP A 68 30.42 5.41 0.33
CA ASP A 68 29.53 6.50 0.68
C ASP A 68 28.19 6.48 -0.10
N PHE A 69 28.01 5.56 -1.04
CA PHE A 69 26.73 5.37 -1.74
C PHE A 69 25.67 4.74 -0.84
N PHE A 70 26.12 3.91 0.08
CA PHE A 70 25.28 3.18 1.02
C PHE A 70 25.29 3.85 2.39
N ASP A 71 24.17 3.69 3.09
CA ASP A 71 23.99 4.22 4.43
C ASP A 71 24.46 3.18 5.47
N ILE A 72 25.80 3.05 5.59
CA ILE A 72 26.47 2.06 6.44
C ILE A 72 27.04 2.76 7.69
N ASP A 73 26.75 2.22 8.86
CA ASP A 73 27.43 2.61 10.10
C ASP A 73 28.75 1.83 10.25
N TRP A 74 29.80 2.43 9.72
CA TRP A 74 31.14 1.88 9.79
C TRP A 74 31.74 1.88 11.22
N SER A 75 31.17 2.59 12.17
CA SER A 75 31.65 2.60 13.56
C SER A 75 31.32 1.31 14.29
N ALA A 76 30.26 0.61 13.84
CA ALA A 76 29.84 -0.70 14.36
C ALA A 76 30.73 -1.87 13.92
N GLY A 77 31.67 -1.63 12.98
CA GLY A 77 32.61 -2.66 12.51
C GLY A 77 32.35 -3.10 11.05
N PRO A 78 32.69 -4.36 10.69
CA PRO A 78 32.44 -4.92 9.37
C PRO A 78 30.95 -4.95 9.03
N ILE A 79 30.62 -4.90 7.73
CA ILE A 79 29.22 -5.00 7.26
C ILE A 79 28.62 -6.33 7.67
N LEU A 80 27.51 -6.33 8.39
CA LEU A 80 26.80 -7.56 8.80
C LEU A 80 25.95 -8.09 7.63
N LEU A 81 26.20 -9.31 7.19
CA LEU A 81 25.41 -10.02 6.18
C LEU A 81 24.64 -11.16 6.85
N PRO A 82 23.34 -11.01 7.16
CA PRO A 82 22.57 -11.98 7.91
C PRO A 82 22.05 -13.11 7.01
N VAL A 83 22.96 -13.97 6.55
CA VAL A 83 22.68 -15.03 5.56
C VAL A 83 22.88 -16.45 6.11
N LEU A 84 23.47 -16.60 7.31
CA LEU A 84 23.69 -17.89 7.93
C LEU A 84 22.44 -18.40 8.64
N ASP A 85 22.33 -19.72 8.78
CA ASP A 85 21.32 -20.38 9.58
C ASP A 85 21.34 -19.95 11.05
N ALA A 86 20.32 -20.37 11.81
CA ALA A 86 20.16 -20.01 13.21
C ALA A 86 21.31 -20.48 14.12
N ASP A 87 21.94 -21.62 13.80
CA ASP A 87 23.15 -22.12 14.45
C ASP A 87 24.38 -21.57 13.70
N GLU A 88 24.81 -20.37 14.13
CA GLU A 88 25.89 -19.63 13.47
C GLU A 88 27.23 -20.38 13.52
N GLU A 89 27.56 -21.08 14.62
CA GLU A 89 28.81 -21.81 14.76
C GLU A 89 28.91 -22.97 13.73
N LYS A 90 27.81 -23.73 13.60
CA LYS A 90 27.71 -24.78 12.63
C LYS A 90 27.77 -24.22 11.20
N ALA A 91 27.02 -23.18 10.90
CA ALA A 91 26.98 -22.56 9.60
C ALA A 91 28.34 -21.99 9.17
N LEU A 92 29.11 -21.38 10.09
CA LEU A 92 30.45 -20.91 9.83
C LEU A 92 31.43 -22.05 9.49
N ALA A 93 31.22 -23.25 10.02
CA ALA A 93 32.03 -24.43 9.67
C ALA A 93 31.80 -24.93 8.24
N GLU A 94 30.68 -24.56 7.62
CA GLU A 94 30.31 -24.94 6.25
C GLU A 94 30.79 -23.93 5.18
N LEU A 95 31.49 -22.85 5.58
CA LEU A 95 32.06 -21.89 4.66
C LEU A 95 33.10 -22.57 3.72
N THR A 96 33.07 -22.15 2.46
CA THR A 96 34.02 -22.63 1.44
C THR A 96 34.60 -21.44 0.66
N LEU A 97 35.78 -21.65 0.05
CA LEU A 97 36.38 -20.70 -0.88
C LEU A 97 36.20 -21.19 -2.31
N SER A 98 36.04 -20.23 -3.23
CA SER A 98 36.13 -20.54 -4.67
C SER A 98 37.48 -21.14 -5.03
N PRO A 99 37.59 -21.91 -6.13
CA PRO A 99 38.86 -22.55 -6.52
C PRO A 99 40.03 -21.59 -6.73
N ASP A 100 39.74 -20.35 -7.10
CA ASP A 100 40.73 -19.27 -7.28
C ASP A 100 40.95 -18.43 -6.01
N GLY A 101 40.24 -18.74 -4.93
CA GLY A 101 40.34 -18.04 -3.65
C GLY A 101 39.82 -16.59 -3.65
N THR A 102 39.05 -16.20 -4.67
CA THR A 102 38.56 -14.81 -4.82
C THR A 102 37.19 -14.59 -4.21
N GLU A 103 36.46 -15.65 -3.87
CA GLU A 103 35.11 -15.60 -3.30
C GLU A 103 34.99 -16.51 -2.07
N LEU A 104 34.26 -16.06 -1.06
CA LEU A 104 33.81 -16.81 0.10
C LEU A 104 32.34 -17.19 -0.08
N HIS A 105 32.01 -18.46 0.14
CA HIS A 105 30.69 -19.01 -0.10
C HIS A 105 30.08 -19.61 1.16
N TYR A 106 28.77 -19.43 1.31
CA TYR A 106 27.87 -20.19 2.17
C TYR A 106 26.67 -20.63 1.31
N TYR A 107 26.64 -21.88 0.90
CA TYR A 107 25.69 -22.40 -0.12
C TYR A 107 25.66 -21.49 -1.36
N GLU A 108 24.47 -20.95 -1.69
CA GLU A 108 24.28 -20.02 -2.80
C GLU A 108 24.76 -18.58 -2.53
N HIS A 109 25.02 -18.23 -1.27
CA HIS A 109 25.52 -16.91 -0.90
C HIS A 109 27.01 -16.78 -1.18
N ALA A 110 27.38 -15.79 -1.97
CA ALA A 110 28.76 -15.51 -2.32
C ALA A 110 29.12 -14.04 -2.01
N ALA A 111 30.33 -13.83 -1.47
CA ALA A 111 30.89 -12.51 -1.24
C ALA A 111 32.38 -12.47 -1.64
N PRO A 112 32.92 -11.30 -2.05
CA PRO A 112 34.29 -11.20 -2.53
C PRO A 112 35.30 -11.30 -1.40
N VAL A 113 36.45 -11.91 -1.66
CA VAL A 113 37.61 -11.89 -0.76
C VAL A 113 38.41 -10.59 -0.99
N ALA A 114 38.69 -9.86 0.10
CA ALA A 114 39.48 -8.63 0.04
C ALA A 114 40.91 -8.89 -0.45
N PRO A 115 41.52 -8.00 -1.22
CA PRO A 115 42.87 -8.18 -1.74
C PRO A 115 43.89 -8.48 -0.63
N GLY A 116 44.68 -9.54 -0.84
CA GLY A 116 45.73 -9.95 0.11
C GLY A 116 45.24 -10.73 1.35
N THR A 117 43.95 -11.06 1.47
CA THR A 117 43.39 -11.75 2.64
C THR A 117 43.00 -13.20 2.40
N GLY A 118 43.18 -13.75 1.18
CA GLY A 118 42.70 -15.07 0.75
C GLY A 118 43.47 -16.28 1.26
N GLY A 119 44.52 -16.12 2.10
CA GLY A 119 45.30 -17.24 2.62
C GLY A 119 44.72 -17.82 3.92
N GLY A 120 44.71 -19.16 4.03
CA GLY A 120 44.22 -19.87 5.22
C GLY A 120 42.93 -20.62 5.01
N THR A 121 42.30 -21.07 6.09
CA THR A 121 40.96 -21.72 6.07
C THR A 121 39.87 -20.73 5.68
N PRO A 122 38.70 -21.16 5.20
CA PRO A 122 37.58 -20.25 4.92
C PRO A 122 37.20 -19.40 6.12
N GLN A 123 37.24 -19.96 7.34
CA GLN A 123 36.96 -19.24 8.58
C GLN A 123 37.99 -18.14 8.87
N GLU A 124 39.28 -18.44 8.70
CA GLU A 124 40.35 -17.43 8.87
C GLU A 124 40.27 -16.33 7.80
N VAL A 125 39.85 -16.67 6.58
CA VAL A 125 39.62 -15.69 5.52
C VAL A 125 38.43 -14.81 5.89
N HIS A 126 37.33 -15.42 6.35
CA HIS A 126 36.11 -14.69 6.80
C HIS A 126 36.43 -13.63 7.87
N GLU A 127 37.27 -13.95 8.85
CA GLU A 127 37.63 -13.02 9.93
C GLU A 127 38.41 -11.78 9.45
N ARG A 128 38.94 -11.79 8.23
CA ARG A 128 39.73 -10.68 7.67
C ARG A 128 38.96 -9.81 6.67
N GLN A 129 37.68 -10.17 6.40
CA GLN A 129 36.88 -9.43 5.43
C GLN A 129 36.32 -8.13 5.99
N HIS A 130 35.87 -7.23 5.09
CA HIS A 130 35.16 -5.99 5.44
C HIS A 130 33.69 -6.25 5.78
N TYR A 131 33.27 -7.49 5.74
CA TYR A 131 31.93 -7.97 6.11
C TYR A 131 32.03 -9.17 7.05
N ARG A 132 30.89 -9.54 7.65
CA ARG A 132 30.70 -10.77 8.40
C ARG A 132 29.42 -11.44 7.98
N PHE A 133 29.50 -12.71 7.59
CA PHE A 133 28.31 -13.55 7.55
C PHE A 133 27.86 -13.83 8.98
N ALA A 134 26.58 -13.64 9.24
CA ALA A 134 25.99 -13.82 10.55
C ALA A 134 24.65 -14.54 10.42
N SER A 135 24.19 -15.13 11.54
CA SER A 135 22.86 -15.73 11.59
C SER A 135 21.78 -14.69 11.21
N TRP A 136 20.81 -15.12 10.40
CA TRP A 136 19.68 -14.28 10.01
C TRP A 136 18.96 -13.66 11.22
N LYS A 137 18.96 -14.32 12.38
CA LYS A 137 18.36 -13.83 13.62
C LYS A 137 19.04 -12.56 14.15
N ARG A 138 20.31 -12.37 13.86
CA ARG A 138 21.06 -11.19 14.28
C ARG A 138 20.72 -9.95 13.46
N GLY A 139 20.20 -10.14 12.24
CA GLY A 139 19.89 -9.03 11.34
C GLY A 139 18.91 -8.02 11.91
N ALA A 140 17.93 -8.46 12.69
CA ALA A 140 16.94 -7.58 13.29
C ALA A 140 17.53 -6.57 14.28
N ALA A 141 18.54 -6.98 15.06
CA ALA A 141 19.11 -6.19 16.16
C ALA A 141 20.47 -5.56 15.88
N GLU A 142 21.27 -6.18 14.96
CA GLU A 142 22.68 -5.83 14.80
C GLU A 142 23.06 -5.31 13.42
N LEU A 143 22.12 -5.26 12.46
CA LEU A 143 22.38 -4.78 11.11
C LEU A 143 22.94 -3.37 11.14
N ASN A 144 24.07 -3.13 10.49
CA ASN A 144 24.77 -1.86 10.53
C ASN A 144 24.73 -1.04 9.22
N TYR A 145 23.74 -1.36 8.36
CA TYR A 145 23.36 -0.50 7.23
C TYR A 145 21.85 -0.28 7.22
N ARG A 146 21.40 0.84 6.66
CA ARG A 146 19.96 1.10 6.48
C ARG A 146 19.42 0.23 5.36
N ARG A 147 18.22 -0.29 5.55
CA ARG A 147 17.51 -1.17 4.61
C ARG A 147 16.10 -0.65 4.36
N PHE A 148 15.43 -1.23 3.36
CA PHE A 148 14.02 -1.00 3.14
C PHE A 148 13.22 -1.87 4.13
N PHE A 149 12.51 -1.21 5.05
CA PHE A 149 11.81 -1.85 6.16
C PHE A 149 12.70 -2.86 6.91
N ASP A 150 12.32 -4.13 6.94
CA ASP A 150 13.04 -5.24 7.57
C ASP A 150 13.80 -6.14 6.57
N VAL A 151 13.83 -5.75 5.29
CA VAL A 151 14.42 -6.55 4.20
C VAL A 151 15.91 -6.26 4.07
N SER A 152 16.76 -7.09 4.68
CA SER A 152 18.23 -6.94 4.62
C SER A 152 18.83 -7.06 3.21
N ALA A 153 18.09 -7.67 2.28
CA ALA A 153 18.47 -7.78 0.86
C ALA A 153 18.27 -6.48 0.05
N LEU A 154 17.73 -5.41 0.65
CA LEU A 154 17.46 -4.13 0.03
C LEU A 154 18.23 -3.02 0.78
N ALA A 155 19.49 -2.80 0.37
CA ALA A 155 20.36 -1.82 1.02
C ALA A 155 20.04 -0.40 0.57
N ALA A 156 19.88 0.50 1.54
CA ALA A 156 19.54 1.87 1.26
C ALA A 156 20.71 2.67 0.70
N VAL A 157 20.40 3.54 -0.27
CA VAL A 157 21.36 4.44 -0.90
C VAL A 157 21.14 5.90 -0.46
N ARG A 158 22.19 6.69 -0.52
CA ARG A 158 22.26 8.06 0.01
C ARG A 158 22.07 9.08 -1.11
N VAL A 159 20.87 9.09 -1.69
CA VAL A 159 20.55 9.99 -2.83
C VAL A 159 20.51 11.48 -2.45
N GLU A 160 20.59 11.82 -1.18
CA GLU A 160 20.84 13.19 -0.72
C GLU A 160 22.21 13.71 -1.17
N ARG A 161 23.18 12.80 -1.42
CA ARG A 161 24.50 13.14 -1.96
C ARG A 161 24.41 13.34 -3.48
N PRO A 162 24.97 14.46 -4.01
CA PRO A 162 24.90 14.76 -5.45
C PRO A 162 25.45 13.65 -6.35
N GLU A 163 26.62 13.11 -5.99
CA GLU A 163 27.29 12.06 -6.76
C GLU A 163 26.49 10.74 -6.79
N VAL A 164 25.76 10.43 -5.72
CA VAL A 164 24.89 9.23 -5.65
C VAL A 164 23.64 9.46 -6.48
N PHE A 165 23.02 10.63 -6.37
CA PHE A 165 21.88 11.01 -7.22
C PHE A 165 22.25 10.93 -8.71
N GLU A 166 23.37 11.52 -9.11
CA GLU A 166 23.83 11.48 -10.51
C GLU A 166 24.05 10.04 -11.00
N ALA A 167 24.66 9.19 -10.18
CA ALA A 167 24.93 7.80 -10.54
C ALA A 167 23.65 6.97 -10.68
N THR A 168 22.72 7.09 -9.71
CA THR A 168 21.47 6.31 -9.68
C THR A 168 20.44 6.79 -10.71
N HIS A 169 20.47 8.06 -11.11
CA HIS A 169 19.49 8.65 -12.02
C HIS A 169 20.01 8.85 -13.45
N ARG A 170 21.29 8.55 -13.73
CA ARG A 170 21.89 8.75 -15.07
C ARG A 170 21.07 8.11 -16.18
N GLU A 171 20.69 6.85 -16.04
CA GLU A 171 19.93 6.12 -17.05
C GLU A 171 18.51 6.66 -17.17
N ILE A 172 17.85 6.92 -16.07
CA ILE A 172 16.52 7.52 -16.00
C ILE A 172 16.49 8.88 -16.72
N LEU A 173 17.44 9.75 -16.38
CA LEU A 173 17.53 11.09 -16.98
C LEU A 173 17.93 11.05 -18.46
N ARG A 174 18.66 10.02 -18.91
CA ARG A 174 18.91 9.78 -20.33
C ARG A 174 17.59 9.52 -21.06
N TRP A 175 16.72 8.65 -20.53
CA TRP A 175 15.41 8.38 -21.14
C TRP A 175 14.51 9.61 -21.17
N VAL A 176 14.57 10.43 -20.09
CA VAL A 176 13.87 11.72 -20.05
C VAL A 176 14.37 12.67 -21.15
N ALA A 177 15.70 12.77 -21.33
CA ALA A 177 16.32 13.62 -22.35
C ALA A 177 16.02 13.15 -23.79
N GLU A 178 15.88 11.84 -24.00
CA GLU A 178 15.48 11.23 -25.26
C GLU A 178 13.99 11.47 -25.60
N GLY A 179 13.21 11.97 -24.63
CA GLY A 179 11.76 12.20 -24.77
C GLY A 179 10.91 10.95 -24.58
N ASP A 180 11.48 9.91 -23.99
CA ASP A 180 10.82 8.61 -23.81
C ASP A 180 9.91 8.55 -22.60
N VAL A 181 10.11 9.44 -21.60
CA VAL A 181 9.38 9.46 -20.32
C VAL A 181 8.53 10.72 -20.21
N ASP A 182 7.23 10.57 -20.01
CA ASP A 182 6.26 11.65 -19.85
C ASP A 182 6.01 11.98 -18.37
N GLY A 183 6.23 11.02 -17.47
CA GLY A 183 6.07 11.21 -16.04
C GLY A 183 6.91 10.24 -15.23
N ILE A 184 7.06 10.57 -13.95
CA ILE A 184 7.77 9.72 -12.96
C ILE A 184 6.90 9.58 -11.72
N ARG A 185 6.82 8.34 -11.19
CA ARG A 185 6.36 8.04 -9.84
C ARG A 185 7.57 7.69 -8.99
N VAL A 186 7.72 8.36 -7.88
CA VAL A 186 8.79 8.13 -6.90
C VAL A 186 8.28 7.19 -5.81
N ASP A 187 8.86 6.00 -5.76
CA ASP A 187 8.60 5.01 -4.72
C ASP A 187 9.20 5.44 -3.38
N HIS A 188 8.47 5.22 -2.30
CA HIS A 188 8.91 5.36 -0.91
C HIS A 188 9.74 6.63 -0.60
N PRO A 189 9.28 7.85 -0.88
CA PRO A 189 10.04 9.06 -0.58
C PRO A 189 10.27 9.25 0.94
N ASP A 190 9.41 8.66 1.79
CA ASP A 190 9.53 8.73 3.24
C ASP A 190 10.80 8.07 3.80
N GLY A 191 11.41 7.16 3.04
CA GLY A 191 12.70 6.55 3.38
C GLY A 191 13.91 7.43 3.14
N LEU A 192 13.79 8.50 2.37
CA LEU A 192 14.92 9.39 2.03
C LEU A 192 15.34 10.27 3.21
N ALA A 193 16.60 10.69 3.25
CA ALA A 193 17.08 11.61 4.28
C ALA A 193 16.41 12.98 4.16
N ASP A 194 16.39 13.55 2.94
CA ASP A 194 15.73 14.82 2.58
C ASP A 194 14.82 14.63 1.37
N PRO A 195 13.54 14.21 1.58
CA PRO A 195 12.59 14.03 0.49
C PRO A 195 12.34 15.33 -0.31
N GLY A 196 12.18 16.45 0.36
CA GLY A 196 11.94 17.73 -0.28
C GLY A 196 13.10 18.18 -1.17
N GLY A 197 14.34 18.08 -0.69
CA GLY A 197 15.53 18.36 -1.46
C GLY A 197 15.71 17.43 -2.65
N TYR A 198 15.45 16.14 -2.46
CA TYR A 198 15.45 15.15 -3.54
C TYR A 198 14.44 15.51 -4.64
N LEU A 199 13.19 15.81 -4.27
CA LEU A 199 12.12 16.16 -5.22
C LEU A 199 12.43 17.47 -5.96
N ARG A 200 12.98 18.48 -5.29
CA ARG A 200 13.43 19.72 -5.95
C ARG A 200 14.55 19.45 -6.98
N ARG A 201 15.51 18.60 -6.65
CA ARG A 201 16.60 18.19 -7.57
C ARG A 201 16.04 17.41 -8.76
N LEU A 202 15.15 16.45 -8.50
CA LEU A 202 14.52 15.65 -9.54
C LEU A 202 13.67 16.53 -10.48
N ARG A 203 12.83 17.42 -9.94
CA ARG A 203 12.02 18.35 -10.75
C ARG A 203 12.88 19.26 -11.61
N ALA A 204 14.00 19.76 -11.08
CA ALA A 204 14.95 20.58 -11.85
C ALA A 204 15.55 19.79 -13.04
N ALA A 205 15.82 18.50 -12.86
CA ALA A 205 16.34 17.64 -13.92
C ALA A 205 15.26 17.21 -14.94
N LEU A 206 14.00 17.04 -14.52
CA LEU A 206 12.88 16.66 -15.38
C LEU A 206 12.34 17.82 -16.23
N GLY A 207 12.46 19.05 -15.72
CA GLY A 207 11.76 20.23 -16.23
C GLY A 207 10.33 20.36 -15.68
N PRO A 208 9.63 21.47 -16.00
CA PRO A 208 8.35 21.79 -15.38
C PRO A 208 7.16 20.96 -15.88
N ASP A 209 7.22 20.45 -17.12
CA ASP A 209 6.08 19.90 -17.83
C ASP A 209 5.87 18.39 -17.64
N ARG A 210 6.83 17.69 -17.07
CA ARG A 210 6.74 16.26 -16.80
C ARG A 210 5.91 15.97 -15.56
N TRP A 211 5.04 14.98 -15.65
CA TRP A 211 4.22 14.55 -14.52
C TRP A 211 5.08 13.89 -13.44
N LEU A 212 5.02 14.38 -12.19
CA LEU A 212 5.83 13.89 -11.07
C LEU A 212 4.94 13.56 -9.89
N LEU A 213 4.86 12.28 -9.58
CA LEU A 213 4.09 11.73 -8.46
C LEU A 213 5.00 11.16 -7.39
N VAL A 214 4.47 11.08 -6.18
CA VAL A 214 5.13 10.44 -5.04
C VAL A 214 4.23 9.38 -4.42
N GLU A 215 4.82 8.26 -4.02
CA GLU A 215 4.14 7.30 -3.16
C GLU A 215 4.18 7.80 -1.71
N LYS A 216 3.32 8.74 -1.41
CA LYS A 216 3.11 9.20 -0.04
C LYS A 216 1.76 8.73 0.46
N ILE A 217 1.78 7.95 1.53
CA ILE A 217 0.56 7.50 2.20
C ILE A 217 0.11 8.61 3.16
N LEU A 218 -0.99 9.28 2.80
CA LEU A 218 -1.57 10.35 3.62
C LEU A 218 -2.56 9.78 4.63
N GLY A 219 -2.32 10.04 5.91
CA GLY A 219 -3.26 9.77 6.98
C GLY A 219 -4.53 10.63 6.89
N PRO A 220 -5.58 10.31 7.66
CA PRO A 220 -6.78 11.14 7.70
C PRO A 220 -6.50 12.58 8.13
N GLY A 221 -6.75 13.54 7.24
CA GLY A 221 -6.52 14.97 7.50
C GLY A 221 -5.08 15.45 7.26
N GLU A 222 -4.14 14.53 6.99
CA GLU A 222 -2.78 14.88 6.57
C GLU A 222 -2.80 15.52 5.17
N GLN A 223 -1.96 16.50 4.96
CA GLN A 223 -1.81 17.18 3.68
C GLN A 223 -0.41 16.91 3.11
N LEU A 224 -0.35 16.77 1.80
CA LEU A 224 0.95 16.71 1.09
C LEU A 224 1.64 18.08 1.23
N PRO A 225 2.96 18.12 1.57
CA PRO A 225 3.68 19.39 1.70
C PRO A 225 3.60 20.23 0.42
N THR A 226 3.10 21.45 0.54
CA THR A 226 2.95 22.38 -0.60
C THR A 226 4.28 22.89 -1.14
N SER A 227 5.37 22.70 -0.38
CA SER A 227 6.75 23.01 -0.77
C SER A 227 7.33 21.96 -1.74
N TRP A 228 6.69 20.79 -1.88
CA TRP A 228 7.14 19.76 -2.80
C TRP A 228 6.72 20.07 -4.24
N PRO A 229 7.65 20.12 -5.18
CA PRO A 229 7.35 20.43 -6.57
C PRO A 229 6.85 19.20 -7.34
N VAL A 230 5.76 18.60 -6.85
CA VAL A 230 5.12 17.39 -7.39
C VAL A 230 3.71 17.70 -7.85
N ASP A 231 3.10 16.81 -8.62
CA ASP A 231 1.75 16.95 -9.14
C ASP A 231 0.72 16.21 -8.27
N GLY A 232 1.17 15.39 -7.31
CA GLY A 232 0.35 14.68 -6.36
C GLY A 232 0.95 13.38 -5.86
N THR A 233 0.07 12.53 -5.30
CA THR A 233 0.39 11.22 -4.73
C THR A 233 0.00 10.07 -5.67
N SER A 234 0.24 8.81 -5.23
CA SER A 234 -0.28 7.59 -5.86
C SER A 234 -1.80 7.38 -5.64
N GLY A 235 -2.46 8.15 -4.75
CA GLY A 235 -3.92 8.20 -4.64
C GLY A 235 -4.56 7.27 -3.63
N TYR A 236 -3.87 6.77 -2.61
CA TYR A 236 -4.47 5.93 -1.57
C TYR A 236 -5.51 6.68 -0.71
N GLU A 237 -5.36 7.99 -0.56
CA GLU A 237 -6.38 8.85 0.07
C GLU A 237 -7.68 8.86 -0.74
N ALA A 238 -7.61 8.83 -2.08
CA ALA A 238 -8.78 8.73 -2.94
C ALA A 238 -9.48 7.38 -2.79
N LEU A 239 -8.72 6.28 -2.72
CA LEU A 239 -9.23 4.95 -2.45
C LEU A 239 -10.04 4.95 -1.14
N ARG A 240 -9.44 5.46 -0.05
CA ARG A 240 -10.08 5.54 1.28
C ARG A 240 -11.41 6.30 1.22
N GLU A 241 -11.44 7.45 0.55
CA GLU A 241 -12.63 8.32 0.47
C GLU A 241 -13.75 7.69 -0.38
N ILE A 242 -13.40 7.12 -1.55
CA ILE A 242 -14.37 6.46 -2.44
C ILE A 242 -14.94 5.22 -1.76
N GLN A 243 -14.13 4.45 -1.06
CA GLN A 243 -14.61 3.29 -0.32
C GLN A 243 -15.51 3.70 0.85
N ALA A 244 -15.13 4.72 1.61
CA ALA A 244 -15.88 5.16 2.79
C ALA A 244 -17.30 5.61 2.44
N VAL A 245 -17.53 6.27 1.29
CA VAL A 245 -18.87 6.71 0.89
C VAL A 245 -19.82 5.56 0.54
N LEU A 246 -19.29 4.37 0.25
CA LEU A 246 -20.07 3.16 -0.08
C LEU A 246 -20.33 2.26 1.15
N VAL A 247 -19.78 2.56 2.30
CA VAL A 247 -19.97 1.82 3.55
C VAL A 247 -21.08 2.46 4.37
N ASP A 248 -22.05 1.64 4.82
CA ASP A 248 -23.14 2.11 5.70
C ASP A 248 -22.63 2.30 7.14
N PRO A 249 -22.60 3.53 7.65
CA PRO A 249 -22.15 3.80 9.02
C PRO A 249 -23.06 3.19 10.09
N SER A 250 -24.29 2.87 9.77
CA SER A 250 -25.24 2.26 10.72
C SER A 250 -24.85 0.85 11.16
N GLY A 251 -24.07 0.12 10.34
CA GLY A 251 -23.54 -1.20 10.67
C GLY A 251 -22.42 -1.22 11.72
N ALA A 252 -21.78 -0.07 11.96
CA ALA A 252 -20.61 0.03 12.84
C ALA A 252 -20.82 -0.54 14.25
N GLY A 253 -21.96 -0.21 14.87
CA GLY A 253 -22.25 -0.62 16.26
C GLY A 253 -22.33 -2.13 16.42
N LEU A 254 -23.13 -2.79 15.58
CA LEU A 254 -23.31 -4.24 15.63
C LEU A 254 -22.01 -5.00 15.30
N LEU A 255 -21.29 -4.59 14.25
CA LEU A 255 -20.04 -5.23 13.86
C LEU A 255 -18.96 -5.04 14.93
N THR A 256 -18.88 -3.87 15.57
CA THR A 256 -17.93 -3.62 16.67
C THR A 256 -18.24 -4.48 17.89
N GLN A 257 -19.53 -4.55 18.27
CA GLN A 257 -19.95 -5.39 19.38
C GLN A 257 -19.66 -6.87 19.10
N PHE A 258 -20.01 -7.35 17.92
CA PHE A 258 -19.76 -8.73 17.53
C PHE A 258 -18.27 -9.07 17.53
N ALA A 259 -17.43 -8.23 16.93
CA ALA A 259 -15.99 -8.46 16.93
C ALA A 259 -15.41 -8.53 18.35
N ALA A 260 -15.86 -7.64 19.24
CA ALA A 260 -15.43 -7.65 20.64
C ALA A 260 -15.90 -8.91 21.38
N GLU A 261 -17.14 -9.37 21.17
CA GLU A 261 -17.65 -10.61 21.75
C GLU A 261 -16.90 -11.84 21.24
N HIS A 262 -16.64 -11.88 19.93
CA HIS A 262 -16.02 -13.02 19.27
C HIS A 262 -14.55 -13.19 19.66
N THR A 263 -13.79 -12.08 19.74
CA THR A 263 -12.37 -12.09 20.11
C THR A 263 -12.12 -12.06 21.62
N GLY A 264 -13.18 -11.91 22.43
CA GLY A 264 -13.06 -11.80 23.88
C GLY A 264 -12.40 -10.50 24.39
N GLY A 265 -12.28 -9.49 23.54
CA GLY A 265 -11.62 -8.23 23.85
C GLY A 265 -12.31 -6.99 23.26
N LYS A 266 -12.33 -5.90 24.05
CA LYS A 266 -12.81 -4.57 23.60
C LYS A 266 -11.65 -3.62 23.35
N GLN A 267 -10.62 -4.06 22.60
CA GLN A 267 -9.50 -3.18 22.30
C GLN A 267 -9.90 -2.15 21.25
N ALA A 268 -9.60 -0.89 21.51
CA ALA A 268 -9.73 0.16 20.53
C ALA A 268 -8.59 0.04 19.51
N LEU A 269 -8.86 0.36 18.24
CA LEU A 269 -7.85 0.26 17.16
C LEU A 269 -6.53 0.95 17.53
N HIS A 270 -6.60 2.18 18.08
CA HIS A 270 -5.38 2.93 18.44
C HIS A 270 -4.50 2.23 19.50
N THR A 271 -5.07 1.34 20.33
CA THR A 271 -4.29 0.52 21.24
C THR A 271 -3.59 -0.60 20.49
N VAL A 272 -4.30 -1.30 19.59
CA VAL A 272 -3.73 -2.36 18.77
C VAL A 272 -2.63 -1.81 17.85
N GLU A 273 -2.83 -0.64 17.26
CA GLU A 273 -1.82 0.04 16.44
C GLU A 273 -0.59 0.44 17.23
N HIS A 274 -0.78 1.03 18.42
CA HIS A 274 0.35 1.40 19.29
C HIS A 274 1.15 0.16 19.69
N ASP A 275 0.48 -0.89 20.16
CA ASP A 275 1.15 -2.10 20.65
C ASP A 275 1.88 -2.81 19.49
N ALA A 276 1.28 -2.86 18.30
CA ALA A 276 1.91 -3.42 17.11
C ALA A 276 3.13 -2.60 16.64
N LYS A 277 3.04 -1.27 16.66
CA LYS A 277 4.17 -0.39 16.34
C LYS A 277 5.30 -0.54 17.35
N LEU A 278 4.97 -0.62 18.63
CA LEU A 278 5.95 -0.82 19.70
C LEU A 278 6.65 -2.18 19.59
N GLU A 279 5.89 -3.25 19.28
CA GLU A 279 6.43 -4.57 19.01
C GLU A 279 7.41 -4.55 17.84
N VAL A 280 7.01 -3.97 16.71
CA VAL A 280 7.85 -3.83 15.52
C VAL A 280 9.14 -3.06 15.83
N ALA A 281 9.05 -1.94 16.55
CA ALA A 281 10.21 -1.15 16.96
C ALA A 281 11.19 -1.91 17.86
N ARG A 282 10.67 -2.80 18.73
CA ARG A 282 11.47 -3.59 19.67
C ARG A 282 12.00 -4.92 19.09
N THR A 283 11.51 -5.32 17.92
CA THR A 283 11.85 -6.62 17.31
C THR A 283 12.49 -6.43 15.94
N ILE A 284 11.72 -6.46 14.86
CA ILE A 284 12.24 -6.47 13.48
C ILE A 284 12.97 -5.19 13.08
N LEU A 285 12.71 -4.05 13.77
CA LEU A 285 13.38 -2.76 13.56
C LEU A 285 14.28 -2.35 14.75
N GLU A 286 14.68 -3.30 15.58
CA GLU A 286 15.54 -3.02 16.76
C GLU A 286 16.88 -2.38 16.35
N ALA A 287 17.48 -2.79 15.24
CA ALA A 287 18.74 -2.21 14.75
C ALA A 287 18.60 -0.71 14.46
N GLU A 288 17.47 -0.30 13.90
CA GLU A 288 17.15 1.10 13.64
C GLU A 288 16.97 1.89 14.93
N VAL A 289 16.26 1.33 15.91
CA VAL A 289 16.06 1.93 17.24
C VAL A 289 17.39 2.08 17.97
N ARG A 290 18.26 1.08 17.93
CA ARG A 290 19.60 1.12 18.54
C ARG A 290 20.47 2.23 17.93
N ARG A 291 20.45 2.38 16.60
CA ARG A 291 21.21 3.43 15.92
C ARG A 291 20.71 4.83 16.27
N ILE A 292 19.41 5.03 16.45
CA ILE A 292 18.85 6.30 16.91
C ILE A 292 19.24 6.55 18.37
N ALA A 293 19.08 5.54 19.25
CA ALA A 293 19.41 5.66 20.66
C ALA A 293 20.89 5.99 20.91
N ALA A 294 21.79 5.48 20.06
CA ALA A 294 23.22 5.78 20.12
C ALA A 294 23.57 7.25 19.80
N LEU A 295 22.65 8.03 19.22
CA LEU A 295 22.81 9.47 18.98
C LEU A 295 22.42 10.32 20.20
N LEU A 296 21.84 9.71 21.22
CA LEU A 296 21.40 10.39 22.42
C LEU A 296 22.51 10.36 23.49
N PRO A 297 22.64 11.43 24.31
CA PRO A 297 23.50 11.38 25.48
C PRO A 297 23.09 10.24 26.40
N ASP A 298 24.05 9.48 26.86
CA ASP A 298 23.89 8.46 27.88
C ASP A 298 24.93 8.66 29.02
N ASP A 299 24.71 7.97 30.12
CA ASP A 299 25.62 7.98 31.30
C ASP A 299 26.65 6.84 31.23
N GLY A 300 26.72 6.11 30.13
CA GLY A 300 27.58 4.95 29.90
C GLY A 300 27.13 3.69 30.64
N THR A 301 25.97 3.71 31.30
CA THR A 301 25.41 2.54 31.95
C THR A 301 24.48 1.75 31.04
N ALA A 302 24.36 0.44 31.29
CA ALA A 302 23.41 -0.41 30.54
C ALA A 302 21.97 0.11 30.70
N ASP A 303 21.60 0.59 31.87
CA ASP A 303 20.27 1.13 32.18
C ASP A 303 20.00 2.43 31.38
N GLY A 304 21.01 3.31 31.24
CA GLY A 304 20.91 4.54 30.44
C GLY A 304 20.72 4.25 28.96
N ILE A 305 21.46 3.30 28.40
CA ILE A 305 21.34 2.86 27.01
C ILE A 305 19.94 2.26 26.75
N GLU A 306 19.47 1.38 27.63
CA GLU A 306 18.16 0.75 27.49
C GLU A 306 17.03 1.79 27.61
N ARG A 307 17.18 2.73 28.52
CA ARG A 307 16.23 3.84 28.70
C ARG A 307 16.10 4.71 27.44
N ASN A 308 17.21 4.96 26.74
CA ASN A 308 17.22 5.66 25.46
C ASN A 308 16.52 4.84 24.37
N ARG A 309 16.75 3.52 24.29
CA ARG A 309 16.06 2.63 23.33
C ARG A 309 14.56 2.62 23.55
N GLU A 310 14.13 2.46 24.79
CA GLU A 310 12.72 2.47 25.15
C GLU A 310 12.04 3.80 24.81
N ALA A 311 12.71 4.92 25.04
CA ALA A 311 12.17 6.24 24.69
C ALA A 311 12.03 6.43 23.16
N VAL A 312 12.99 5.94 22.39
CA VAL A 312 12.93 5.97 20.92
C VAL A 312 11.79 5.07 20.41
N ALA A 313 11.70 3.83 20.91
CA ALA A 313 10.65 2.89 20.51
C ALA A 313 9.25 3.44 20.81
N GLU A 314 9.05 3.99 22.03
CA GLU A 314 7.77 4.59 22.43
C GLU A 314 7.43 5.83 21.58
N LEU A 315 8.40 6.69 21.29
CA LEU A 315 8.20 7.84 20.41
C LEU A 315 7.73 7.40 19.02
N LEU A 316 8.41 6.42 18.42
CA LEU A 316 8.08 5.89 17.10
C LEU A 316 6.67 5.25 17.10
N ALA A 317 6.31 4.52 18.14
CA ALA A 317 4.99 3.93 18.31
C ALA A 317 3.87 4.98 18.43
N CYS A 318 4.16 6.17 18.92
CA CYS A 318 3.20 7.26 19.12
C CYS A 318 3.04 8.19 17.90
N TYR A 319 3.81 8.02 16.82
CA TYR A 319 3.65 8.86 15.62
C TYR A 319 2.24 8.70 15.02
N PRO A 320 1.53 9.82 14.74
CA PRO A 320 0.15 9.76 14.21
C PRO A 320 0.08 9.60 12.69
N VAL A 321 1.18 9.88 11.99
CA VAL A 321 1.36 9.78 10.53
C VAL A 321 2.65 9.05 10.20
N TYR A 322 2.88 8.71 8.94
CA TYR A 322 4.10 8.00 8.53
C TYR A 322 5.37 8.76 8.88
N ARG A 323 5.40 10.07 8.61
CA ARG A 323 6.60 10.87 8.80
C ARG A 323 6.27 12.36 8.94
N SER A 324 7.04 13.08 9.76
CA SER A 324 7.20 14.54 9.70
C SER A 324 8.32 14.91 8.73
N TYR A 325 8.32 16.14 8.22
CA TYR A 325 9.34 16.67 7.30
C TYR A 325 9.89 17.97 7.85
N LEU A 326 10.54 17.86 9.00
CA LEU A 326 10.99 19.06 9.75
C LEU A 326 11.79 20.03 8.85
N PRO A 327 11.50 21.34 9.01
CA PRO A 327 10.60 21.95 9.99
C PRO A 327 9.11 21.82 9.67
N GLU A 328 8.70 21.38 8.48
CA GLU A 328 7.30 21.11 8.11
C GLU A 328 6.78 19.86 8.83
N GLY A 329 5.47 19.81 9.14
CA GLY A 329 4.86 18.69 9.83
C GLY A 329 5.31 18.50 11.29
N ARG A 330 5.83 19.53 11.92
CA ARG A 330 6.26 19.55 13.33
C ARG A 330 5.15 19.13 14.27
N GLU A 331 3.91 19.44 13.94
CA GLU A 331 2.73 19.12 14.74
C GLU A 331 2.62 17.60 14.97
N ALA A 332 3.01 16.78 14.02
CA ALA A 332 3.02 15.32 14.18
C ALA A 332 4.05 14.87 15.23
N LEU A 333 5.23 15.47 15.24
CA LEU A 333 6.25 15.23 16.28
C LEU A 333 5.76 15.69 17.65
N ASP A 334 5.15 16.89 17.75
CA ASP A 334 4.63 17.42 19.01
C ASP A 334 3.54 16.51 19.60
N VAL A 335 2.64 15.98 18.76
CA VAL A 335 1.61 14.99 19.13
C VAL A 335 2.27 13.69 19.61
N ALA A 336 3.23 13.15 18.85
CA ALA A 336 3.92 11.90 19.18
C ALA A 336 4.63 12.00 20.54
N VAL A 337 5.41 13.06 20.77
CA VAL A 337 6.13 13.29 22.03
C VAL A 337 5.16 13.46 23.19
N SER A 338 4.05 14.18 23.00
CA SER A 338 3.04 14.38 24.04
C SER A 338 2.38 13.07 24.42
N ALA A 339 2.01 12.24 23.45
CA ALA A 339 1.42 10.92 23.67
C ALA A 339 2.39 9.97 24.37
N ALA A 340 3.65 9.91 23.92
CA ALA A 340 4.71 9.08 24.51
C ALA A 340 4.96 9.46 25.98
N ARG A 341 5.00 10.74 26.32
CA ARG A 341 5.18 11.21 27.70
C ARG A 341 4.01 10.89 28.63
N VAL A 342 2.80 10.83 28.10
CA VAL A 342 1.62 10.38 28.87
C VAL A 342 1.69 8.89 29.16
N ARG A 343 2.12 8.09 28.20
CA ARG A 343 2.24 6.63 28.35
C ARG A 343 3.43 6.23 29.21
N ARG A 344 4.56 6.92 29.06
CA ARG A 344 5.85 6.62 29.71
C ARG A 344 6.39 7.88 30.43
N PRO A 345 5.76 8.28 31.54
CA PRO A 345 6.22 9.45 32.32
C PRO A 345 7.63 9.27 32.89
N ASP A 346 8.09 8.02 33.10
CA ASP A 346 9.43 7.64 33.49
C ASP A 346 10.51 7.99 32.44
N LEU A 347 10.13 8.14 31.18
CA LEU A 347 11.01 8.51 30.04
C LEU A 347 10.85 9.98 29.61
N ALA A 348 10.10 10.78 30.36
CA ALA A 348 9.71 12.14 29.95
C ALA A 348 10.88 13.10 29.72
N ASP A 349 12.00 12.92 30.39
CA ASP A 349 13.23 13.70 30.23
C ASP A 349 13.95 13.34 28.91
N VAL A 350 14.11 12.06 28.60
CA VAL A 350 14.70 11.57 27.34
C VAL A 350 13.84 12.00 26.15
N LEU A 351 12.52 11.84 26.24
CA LEU A 351 11.58 12.27 25.19
C LEU A 351 11.64 13.78 24.93
N ARG A 352 11.83 14.61 25.96
CA ARG A 352 12.07 16.06 25.80
C ARG A 352 13.40 16.35 25.13
N ALA A 353 14.46 15.59 25.46
CA ALA A 353 15.77 15.75 24.85
C ALA A 353 15.72 15.39 23.34
N ILE A 354 15.04 14.29 22.98
CA ILE A 354 14.82 13.90 21.57
C ILE A 354 14.08 15.02 20.81
N HIS A 355 12.96 15.49 21.35
CA HIS A 355 12.18 16.58 20.75
C HIS A 355 13.03 17.83 20.55
N ALA A 356 13.73 18.27 21.59
CA ALA A 356 14.58 19.47 21.52
C ALA A 356 15.69 19.32 20.47
N GLY A 357 16.35 18.16 20.44
CA GLY A 357 17.40 17.85 19.46
C GLY A 357 16.87 17.91 18.02
N MET A 358 15.76 17.27 17.74
CA MET A 358 15.14 17.24 16.41
C MET A 358 14.67 18.63 15.94
N VAL A 359 14.11 19.44 16.84
CA VAL A 359 13.64 20.81 16.52
C VAL A 359 14.80 21.80 16.34
N THR A 360 15.87 21.63 17.12
CA THR A 360 17.04 22.51 17.03
C THR A 360 17.90 22.26 15.78
N ASP A 361 18.01 20.99 15.39
CA ASP A 361 18.78 20.55 14.23
C ASP A 361 17.90 19.61 13.38
N PRO A 362 16.97 20.17 12.58
CA PRO A 362 16.01 19.38 11.80
C PRO A 362 16.66 18.58 10.66
N ASP A 363 17.84 18.95 10.20
CA ASP A 363 18.63 18.25 9.18
C ASP A 363 19.70 17.35 9.81
N GLY A 364 19.82 17.35 11.12
CA GLY A 364 20.80 16.57 11.86
C GLY A 364 20.51 15.08 11.88
N PRO A 365 21.51 14.26 12.26
CA PRO A 365 21.38 12.80 12.25
C PRO A 365 20.21 12.26 13.07
N LEU A 366 19.92 12.85 14.23
CA LEU A 366 18.83 12.41 15.10
C LEU A 366 17.47 12.63 14.42
N ALA A 367 17.22 13.83 13.91
CA ALA A 367 15.96 14.15 13.23
C ALA A 367 15.79 13.31 11.96
N THR A 368 16.82 13.18 11.14
CA THR A 368 16.83 12.37 9.93
C THR A 368 16.48 10.92 10.23
N ARG A 369 17.15 10.29 11.22
CA ARG A 369 16.94 8.87 11.56
C ARG A 369 15.55 8.61 12.14
N VAL A 370 15.07 9.45 13.05
CA VAL A 370 13.72 9.31 13.61
C VAL A 370 12.67 9.42 12.50
N GLN A 371 12.79 10.41 11.61
CA GLN A 371 11.87 10.62 10.51
C GLN A 371 11.87 9.48 9.47
N GLN A 372 13.04 8.92 9.13
CA GLN A 372 13.13 7.75 8.26
C GLN A 372 12.52 6.51 8.88
N THR A 373 12.73 6.30 10.18
CA THR A 373 12.28 5.08 10.89
C THR A 373 10.79 5.13 11.25
N SER A 374 10.23 6.34 11.48
CA SER A 374 8.79 6.46 11.82
C SER A 374 7.89 5.90 10.70
N GLY A 375 8.24 6.13 9.43
CA GLY A 375 7.52 5.56 8.30
C GLY A 375 7.60 4.03 8.24
N MET A 376 8.77 3.46 8.56
CA MET A 376 8.97 2.01 8.63
C MET A 376 8.13 1.36 9.73
N VAL A 377 8.11 1.98 10.93
CA VAL A 377 7.31 1.53 12.07
C VAL A 377 5.81 1.65 11.76
N MET A 378 5.38 2.72 11.08
CA MET A 378 3.99 2.89 10.67
C MET A 378 3.56 1.78 9.70
N ALA A 379 4.29 1.57 8.60
CA ALA A 379 3.95 0.57 7.60
C ALA A 379 3.92 -0.84 8.20
N LYS A 380 4.98 -1.26 8.90
CA LYS A 380 5.07 -2.60 9.49
C LYS A 380 4.16 -2.80 10.69
N GLY A 381 4.00 -1.78 11.54
CA GLY A 381 3.17 -1.87 12.74
C GLY A 381 1.68 -1.76 12.45
N VAL A 382 1.27 -0.85 11.57
CA VAL A 382 -0.17 -0.66 11.27
C VAL A 382 -0.61 -1.59 10.15
N GLU A 383 -0.05 -1.43 8.94
CA GLU A 383 -0.57 -2.11 7.75
C GLU A 383 -0.26 -3.61 7.74
N ASP A 384 0.95 -3.99 8.17
CA ASP A 384 1.42 -5.38 8.14
C ASP A 384 1.26 -6.12 9.49
N THR A 385 0.73 -5.45 10.54
CA THR A 385 0.49 -6.12 11.83
C THR A 385 -0.90 -5.80 12.37
N ALA A 386 -1.19 -4.54 12.72
CA ALA A 386 -2.46 -4.18 13.35
C ALA A 386 -3.68 -4.51 12.47
N PHE A 387 -3.59 -4.33 11.15
CA PHE A 387 -4.66 -4.64 10.21
C PHE A 387 -4.90 -6.15 10.02
N TYR A 388 -4.02 -6.99 10.51
CA TYR A 388 -4.22 -8.44 10.60
C TYR A 388 -4.67 -8.90 12.00
N ARG A 389 -4.62 -7.99 13.00
CA ARG A 389 -5.07 -8.23 14.38
C ARG A 389 -6.46 -7.67 14.67
N TRP A 390 -6.84 -6.58 14.01
CA TRP A 390 -8.10 -5.87 14.27
C TRP A 390 -9.05 -6.01 13.09
N ASN A 391 -9.79 -7.12 13.06
CA ASN A 391 -10.55 -7.59 11.91
C ASN A 391 -12.07 -7.37 12.04
N ARG A 392 -12.49 -6.28 12.70
CA ARG A 392 -13.90 -5.91 12.81
C ARG A 392 -14.61 -5.87 11.46
N PHE A 393 -13.98 -5.22 10.47
CA PHE A 393 -14.50 -5.07 9.12
C PHE A 393 -13.34 -4.84 8.15
N ILE A 394 -12.86 -5.93 7.55
CA ILE A 394 -11.60 -5.93 6.80
C ILE A 394 -11.64 -5.13 5.49
N ALA A 395 -12.84 -4.76 5.00
CA ALA A 395 -12.94 -3.85 3.86
C ALA A 395 -12.22 -2.52 4.11
N LEU A 396 -12.15 -2.04 5.35
CA LEU A 396 -11.50 -0.79 5.74
C LEU A 396 -10.01 -0.96 6.10
N ASN A 397 -9.52 -2.19 6.26
CA ASN A 397 -8.11 -2.49 6.58
C ASN A 397 -7.29 -2.48 5.28
N GLU A 398 -6.96 -1.29 4.81
CA GLU A 398 -6.28 -1.10 3.52
C GLU A 398 -5.13 -0.08 3.64
N VAL A 399 -4.21 -0.06 2.69
CA VAL A 399 -3.12 0.93 2.62
C VAL A 399 -3.68 2.34 2.73
N GLY A 400 -3.19 3.11 3.68
CA GLY A 400 -3.70 4.45 3.99
C GLY A 400 -5.13 4.47 4.55
N GLY A 401 -5.67 3.31 4.93
CA GLY A 401 -7.01 3.15 5.51
C GLY A 401 -7.11 3.71 6.94
N ALA A 402 -8.33 3.94 7.37
CA ALA A 402 -8.66 4.37 8.73
C ALA A 402 -9.85 3.53 9.24
N PRO A 403 -9.61 2.28 9.68
CA PRO A 403 -10.68 1.34 10.01
C PRO A 403 -11.58 1.78 11.19
N ASP A 404 -11.15 2.70 12.01
CA ASP A 404 -11.96 3.32 13.07
C ASP A 404 -13.03 4.27 12.53
N ARG A 405 -12.80 4.89 11.35
CA ARG A 405 -13.74 5.72 10.62
C ARG A 405 -14.64 4.84 9.74
N PHE A 406 -15.77 4.45 10.29
CA PHE A 406 -16.68 3.51 9.63
C PHE A 406 -17.64 4.23 8.68
N GLY A 407 -17.26 4.32 7.41
CA GLY A 407 -18.00 5.07 6.39
C GLY A 407 -17.80 6.58 6.46
N CYS A 408 -18.42 7.30 5.54
CA CYS A 408 -18.48 8.77 5.56
C CYS A 408 -19.82 9.30 5.00
N SER A 409 -20.15 10.53 5.36
CA SER A 409 -21.28 11.25 4.81
C SER A 409 -21.00 11.74 3.37
N LEU A 410 -22.07 12.05 2.62
CA LEU A 410 -21.95 12.69 1.30
C LEU A 410 -21.19 14.02 1.40
N ALA A 411 -21.43 14.80 2.47
CA ALA A 411 -20.77 16.08 2.67
C ALA A 411 -19.26 15.93 2.86
N GLU A 412 -18.80 14.96 3.65
CA GLU A 412 -17.37 14.67 3.85
C GLU A 412 -16.73 14.19 2.55
N PHE A 413 -17.37 13.30 1.81
CA PHE A 413 -16.90 12.86 0.49
C PHE A 413 -16.74 14.04 -0.46
N HIS A 414 -17.77 14.88 -0.60
CA HIS A 414 -17.72 16.02 -1.50
C HIS A 414 -16.68 17.06 -1.09
N ALA A 415 -16.49 17.30 0.21
CA ALA A 415 -15.45 18.20 0.71
C ALA A 415 -14.04 17.69 0.33
N ALA A 416 -13.77 16.40 0.46
CA ALA A 416 -12.50 15.80 0.08
C ALA A 416 -12.25 15.91 -1.44
N GLN A 417 -13.26 15.59 -2.26
CA GLN A 417 -13.15 15.71 -3.72
C GLN A 417 -12.94 17.17 -4.16
N ALA A 418 -13.62 18.12 -3.55
CA ALA A 418 -13.44 19.56 -3.85
C ALA A 418 -12.04 20.04 -3.46
N ALA A 419 -11.53 19.62 -2.31
CA ALA A 419 -10.16 19.92 -1.88
C ALA A 419 -9.11 19.35 -2.86
N ARG A 420 -9.28 18.11 -3.33
CA ARG A 420 -8.40 17.49 -4.35
C ARG A 420 -8.45 18.28 -5.66
N ALA A 421 -9.64 18.66 -6.13
CA ALA A 421 -9.80 19.44 -7.36
C ALA A 421 -9.11 20.80 -7.29
N ALA A 422 -9.09 21.43 -6.10
CA ALA A 422 -8.49 22.73 -5.89
C ALA A 422 -6.96 22.69 -5.71
N SER A 423 -6.45 21.71 -4.94
CA SER A 423 -5.06 21.68 -4.50
C SER A 423 -4.17 20.78 -5.37
N TRP A 424 -4.70 19.63 -5.80
CA TRP A 424 -3.94 18.60 -6.50
C TRP A 424 -4.74 18.02 -7.68
N PRO A 425 -5.12 18.83 -8.69
CA PRO A 425 -5.99 18.39 -9.80
C PRO A 425 -5.36 17.33 -10.69
N ALA A 426 -4.04 17.19 -10.69
CA ALA A 426 -3.28 16.20 -11.45
C ALA A 426 -2.76 15.04 -10.59
N THR A 427 -3.16 14.94 -9.31
CA THR A 427 -2.79 13.78 -8.48
C THR A 427 -3.35 12.49 -9.07
N MET A 428 -2.65 11.37 -8.91
CA MET A 428 -3.21 10.06 -9.25
C MET A 428 -4.32 9.68 -8.25
N THR A 429 -5.28 8.89 -8.72
CA THR A 429 -6.31 8.27 -7.88
C THR A 429 -6.34 6.78 -8.17
N THR A 430 -6.36 5.95 -7.14
CA THR A 430 -6.39 4.50 -7.31
C THR A 430 -7.55 3.85 -6.57
N LEU A 431 -7.89 2.62 -6.96
CA LEU A 431 -8.77 1.70 -6.21
C LEU A 431 -8.06 0.39 -5.90
N SER A 432 -7.14 -0.06 -6.75
CA SER A 432 -6.31 -1.24 -6.55
C SER A 432 -4.90 -0.95 -7.00
N THR A 433 -3.92 -1.53 -6.31
CA THR A 433 -2.50 -1.53 -6.68
C THR A 433 -1.90 -2.89 -6.36
N HIS A 434 -0.61 -3.06 -6.64
CA HIS A 434 0.14 -4.23 -6.19
C HIS A 434 0.36 -4.29 -4.66
N ASP A 435 0.12 -3.17 -3.93
CA ASP A 435 0.29 -3.07 -2.48
C ASP A 435 -1.03 -3.16 -1.71
N THR A 436 -2.18 -3.02 -2.38
CA THR A 436 -3.47 -3.12 -1.70
C THR A 436 -3.68 -4.50 -1.08
N LYS A 437 -4.23 -4.51 0.13
CA LYS A 437 -4.50 -5.75 0.89
C LYS A 437 -5.59 -6.60 0.22
N ARG A 438 -6.49 -5.97 -0.53
CA ARG A 438 -7.58 -6.57 -1.30
C ARG A 438 -7.84 -5.75 -2.55
N SER A 439 -8.29 -6.41 -3.62
CA SER A 439 -8.77 -5.69 -4.80
C SER A 439 -10.05 -4.90 -4.51
N GLU A 440 -10.33 -3.94 -5.37
CA GLU A 440 -11.49 -3.06 -5.28
C GLU A 440 -12.82 -3.80 -5.21
N ASP A 441 -12.97 -4.92 -5.94
CA ASP A 441 -14.23 -5.66 -6.02
C ASP A 441 -14.45 -6.55 -4.80
N VAL A 442 -13.40 -7.04 -4.14
CA VAL A 442 -13.49 -7.69 -2.83
C VAL A 442 -14.03 -6.70 -1.80
N ARG A 443 -13.48 -5.48 -1.77
CA ARG A 443 -13.93 -4.44 -0.83
C ARG A 443 -15.35 -3.97 -1.13
N ALA A 444 -15.71 -3.81 -2.41
CA ALA A 444 -17.06 -3.43 -2.84
C ALA A 444 -18.12 -4.47 -2.41
N ARG A 445 -17.81 -5.77 -2.52
CA ARG A 445 -18.68 -6.84 -2.04
C ARG A 445 -18.77 -6.85 -0.53
N LEU A 446 -17.65 -6.73 0.17
CA LEU A 446 -17.63 -6.67 1.63
C LEU A 446 -18.38 -5.46 2.19
N ALA A 447 -18.41 -4.32 1.47
CA ALA A 447 -19.15 -3.13 1.91
C ALA A 447 -20.63 -3.42 2.15
N VAL A 448 -21.23 -4.38 1.44
CA VAL A 448 -22.62 -4.82 1.62
C VAL A 448 -22.88 -5.38 3.02
N LEU A 449 -21.88 -6.00 3.66
CA LEU A 449 -22.03 -6.55 5.02
C LEU A 449 -22.36 -5.46 6.05
N ALA A 450 -21.95 -4.22 5.80
CA ALA A 450 -22.28 -3.08 6.65
C ALA A 450 -23.78 -2.71 6.58
N GLU A 451 -24.47 -3.02 5.47
CA GLU A 451 -25.91 -2.82 5.32
C GLU A 451 -26.74 -3.97 5.90
N ILE A 452 -26.14 -5.16 6.07
CA ILE A 452 -26.80 -6.37 6.57
C ILE A 452 -26.06 -7.01 7.76
N PRO A 453 -25.60 -6.22 8.75
CA PRO A 453 -24.71 -6.74 9.79
C PRO A 453 -25.33 -7.89 10.60
N GLY A 454 -26.66 -7.89 10.82
CA GLY A 454 -27.36 -8.95 11.52
C GLY A 454 -27.32 -10.30 10.79
N GLU A 455 -27.61 -10.30 9.47
CA GLU A 455 -27.55 -11.50 8.62
C GLU A 455 -26.11 -12.05 8.58
N TRP A 456 -25.11 -11.18 8.42
CA TRP A 456 -23.72 -11.55 8.41
C TRP A 456 -23.27 -12.19 9.74
N ILE A 457 -23.57 -11.56 10.87
CA ILE A 457 -23.20 -12.04 12.19
C ILE A 457 -23.80 -13.42 12.49
N GLU A 458 -25.06 -13.64 12.11
CA GLU A 458 -25.73 -14.93 12.29
C GLU A 458 -25.01 -16.02 11.49
N ARG A 459 -24.73 -15.81 10.20
CA ARG A 459 -24.02 -16.76 9.34
C ARG A 459 -22.61 -17.04 9.89
N MET A 460 -21.86 -15.99 10.17
CA MET A 460 -20.49 -16.10 10.66
C MET A 460 -20.40 -16.91 11.98
N ARG A 461 -21.30 -16.69 12.93
CA ARG A 461 -21.35 -17.47 14.19
C ARG A 461 -21.55 -18.96 13.96
N ARG A 462 -22.47 -19.34 13.05
CA ARG A 462 -22.70 -20.74 12.71
C ARG A 462 -21.49 -21.39 12.03
N TRP A 463 -20.91 -20.72 11.05
CA TRP A 463 -19.78 -21.21 10.29
C TRP A 463 -18.52 -21.36 11.16
N ALA A 464 -18.23 -20.37 12.01
CA ALA A 464 -17.13 -20.41 12.94
C ALA A 464 -17.28 -21.52 14.01
N ALA A 465 -18.51 -21.81 14.45
CA ALA A 465 -18.75 -22.92 15.37
C ALA A 465 -18.56 -24.30 14.71
N ARG A 466 -18.76 -24.40 13.38
CA ARG A 466 -18.59 -25.64 12.62
C ARG A 466 -17.14 -25.90 12.23
N HIS A 467 -16.42 -24.87 11.80
CA HIS A 467 -15.02 -24.92 11.43
C HIS A 467 -14.24 -23.80 12.13
N PRO A 468 -13.85 -24.00 13.41
CA PRO A 468 -13.11 -22.98 14.15
C PRO A 468 -11.65 -22.89 13.71
N LEU A 469 -11.09 -21.67 13.76
CA LEU A 469 -9.65 -21.43 13.66
C LEU A 469 -9.03 -21.27 15.05
N PRO A 470 -7.69 -21.51 15.19
CA PRO A 470 -7.02 -21.45 16.50
C PRO A 470 -6.96 -20.04 17.09
N GLU A 471 -7.13 -18.99 16.25
CA GLU A 471 -7.13 -17.60 16.69
C GLU A 471 -8.36 -16.86 16.19
N ARG A 472 -9.09 -16.20 17.09
CA ARG A 472 -10.42 -15.64 16.84
C ARG A 472 -10.42 -14.42 15.93
N SER A 473 -9.38 -13.60 15.94
CA SER A 473 -9.29 -12.47 15.02
C SER A 473 -8.96 -12.92 13.60
N LEU A 474 -8.09 -13.93 13.46
CA LEU A 474 -7.83 -14.59 12.17
C LEU A 474 -9.10 -15.24 11.61
N GLU A 475 -9.96 -15.81 12.48
CA GLU A 475 -11.23 -16.40 12.10
C GLU A 475 -12.20 -15.35 11.53
N LEU A 476 -12.28 -14.13 12.14
CA LEU A 476 -13.03 -13.00 11.57
C LEU A 476 -12.51 -12.60 10.20
N LEU A 477 -11.19 -12.53 10.01
CA LEU A 477 -10.55 -12.21 8.74
C LEU A 477 -10.85 -13.30 7.70
N ALA A 478 -10.72 -14.58 8.07
CA ALA A 478 -10.90 -15.71 7.17
C ALA A 478 -12.31 -15.75 6.59
N TRP A 479 -13.36 -15.67 7.41
CA TRP A 479 -14.73 -15.71 6.94
C TRP A 479 -15.12 -14.51 6.07
N GLN A 480 -14.66 -13.30 6.41
CA GLN A 480 -14.83 -12.13 5.54
C GLN A 480 -14.10 -12.32 4.21
N THR A 481 -12.90 -12.91 4.23
CA THR A 481 -12.13 -13.21 3.01
C THR A 481 -12.86 -14.22 2.13
N VAL A 482 -13.40 -15.29 2.72
CA VAL A 482 -14.19 -16.29 1.99
C VAL A 482 -15.33 -15.63 1.23
N VAL A 483 -16.20 -14.87 1.91
CA VAL A 483 -17.37 -14.26 1.24
C VAL A 483 -16.97 -13.12 0.28
N GLY A 484 -15.91 -12.39 0.59
CA GLY A 484 -15.42 -11.27 -0.24
C GLY A 484 -14.79 -11.73 -1.56
N ALA A 485 -14.05 -12.85 -1.53
CA ALA A 485 -13.30 -13.36 -2.68
C ALA A 485 -13.90 -14.60 -3.33
N TRP A 486 -15.10 -15.03 -2.91
CA TRP A 486 -15.77 -16.22 -3.45
C TRP A 486 -16.10 -16.09 -4.96
N PRO A 487 -15.91 -17.17 -5.78
CA PRO A 487 -15.28 -18.44 -5.41
C PRO A 487 -13.76 -18.31 -5.32
N ILE A 488 -13.19 -18.82 -4.23
CA ILE A 488 -11.74 -18.80 -4.01
C ILE A 488 -11.19 -20.24 -4.02
N PRO A 489 -10.18 -20.55 -4.86
CA PRO A 489 -9.51 -21.85 -4.84
C PRO A 489 -8.81 -22.10 -3.50
N GLU A 490 -8.80 -23.36 -3.05
CA GLU A 490 -8.21 -23.81 -1.79
C GLU A 490 -6.79 -23.27 -1.60
N GLN A 491 -5.91 -23.50 -2.56
CA GLN A 491 -4.52 -23.07 -2.44
C GLN A 491 -4.34 -21.57 -2.22
N ARG A 492 -5.13 -20.72 -2.90
CA ARG A 492 -5.09 -19.27 -2.69
C ARG A 492 -5.51 -18.88 -1.27
N LEU A 493 -6.51 -19.57 -0.73
CA LEU A 493 -6.97 -19.31 0.63
C LEU A 493 -5.94 -19.79 1.66
N VAL A 494 -5.30 -20.96 1.43
CA VAL A 494 -4.18 -21.46 2.24
C VAL A 494 -3.03 -20.44 2.27
N ASP A 495 -2.57 -20.00 1.10
CA ASP A 495 -1.44 -19.08 0.99
C ASP A 495 -1.74 -17.74 1.68
N TYR A 496 -2.95 -17.23 1.50
CA TYR A 496 -3.40 -16.00 2.15
C TYR A 496 -3.47 -16.12 3.68
N LEU A 497 -4.08 -17.19 4.22
CA LEU A 497 -4.22 -17.36 5.67
C LEU A 497 -2.87 -17.62 6.35
N ARG A 498 -1.94 -18.34 5.69
CA ARG A 498 -0.56 -18.48 6.16
C ARG A 498 0.13 -17.12 6.27
N LYS A 499 0.03 -16.29 5.23
CA LYS A 499 0.58 -14.94 5.29
C LYS A 499 -0.09 -14.11 6.39
N ALA A 500 -1.42 -14.08 6.44
CA ALA A 500 -2.17 -13.30 7.40
C ALA A 500 -1.84 -13.67 8.86
N SER A 501 -1.70 -14.96 9.17
CA SER A 501 -1.33 -15.42 10.52
C SER A 501 0.09 -15.03 10.91
N LYS A 502 1.05 -15.11 9.96
CA LYS A 502 2.44 -14.70 10.17
C LYS A 502 2.57 -13.20 10.40
N GLU A 503 1.81 -12.40 9.66
CA GLU A 503 1.77 -10.94 9.84
C GLU A 503 1.06 -10.53 11.14
N ALA A 504 0.00 -11.22 11.53
CA ALA A 504 -0.67 -10.98 12.81
C ALA A 504 0.21 -11.27 14.04
N LYS A 505 1.12 -12.24 13.95
CA LYS A 505 2.06 -12.64 15.04
C LYS A 505 1.36 -12.99 16.37
N LEU A 506 0.11 -13.50 16.29
CA LEU A 506 -0.66 -13.84 17.50
C LEU A 506 -0.45 -15.30 17.96
N VAL A 507 -0.38 -16.24 17.02
CA VAL A 507 -0.21 -17.67 17.29
C VAL A 507 1.00 -18.27 16.57
N THR A 508 1.51 -17.60 15.55
CA THR A 508 2.68 -17.99 14.77
C THR A 508 3.29 -16.74 14.14
N SER A 509 4.59 -16.75 13.83
CA SER A 509 5.25 -15.63 13.13
C SER A 509 6.37 -16.16 12.23
N HIS A 510 7.00 -15.28 11.46
CA HIS A 510 8.20 -15.62 10.68
C HIS A 510 9.42 -15.91 11.59
N VAL A 511 9.49 -15.26 12.76
CA VAL A 511 10.61 -15.40 13.69
C VAL A 511 10.38 -16.53 14.69
N GLU A 512 9.15 -16.71 15.11
CA GLU A 512 8.73 -17.75 16.09
C GLU A 512 7.58 -18.56 15.47
N PRO A 513 7.88 -19.50 14.55
CA PRO A 513 6.87 -20.34 13.90
C PRO A 513 6.32 -21.37 14.89
N SER A 514 4.99 -21.60 14.83
CA SER A 514 4.28 -22.68 15.53
C SER A 514 3.83 -23.72 14.51
N GLU A 515 4.47 -24.88 14.45
CA GLU A 515 4.12 -25.96 13.50
C GLU A 515 2.65 -26.37 13.67
N GLU A 516 2.18 -26.53 14.91
CA GLU A 516 0.78 -26.92 15.22
C GLU A 516 -0.22 -25.90 14.67
N ALA A 517 0.02 -24.60 14.92
CA ALA A 517 -0.88 -23.54 14.42
C ALA A 517 -0.80 -23.44 12.87
N ASP A 518 0.40 -23.54 12.30
CA ASP A 518 0.61 -23.48 10.85
C ASP A 518 -0.10 -24.63 10.14
N GLU A 519 -0.07 -25.87 10.69
CA GLU A 519 -0.77 -27.02 10.15
C GLU A 519 -2.30 -26.85 10.24
N GLN A 520 -2.82 -26.42 11.39
CA GLN A 520 -4.25 -26.19 11.57
C GLN A 520 -4.79 -25.10 10.60
N ILE A 521 -4.08 -23.98 10.48
CA ILE A 521 -4.42 -22.89 9.57
C ILE A 521 -4.39 -23.37 8.11
N ALA A 522 -3.41 -24.19 7.74
CA ALA A 522 -3.27 -24.70 6.38
C ALA A 522 -4.33 -25.75 6.02
N ALA A 523 -4.81 -26.54 6.98
CA ALA A 523 -5.85 -27.55 6.77
C ALA A 523 -7.26 -26.95 6.65
N TRP A 524 -7.51 -25.83 7.34
CA TRP A 524 -8.84 -25.22 7.47
C TRP A 524 -9.55 -24.93 6.12
N PRO A 525 -8.88 -24.38 5.05
CA PRO A 525 -9.53 -24.16 3.76
C PRO A 525 -10.05 -25.46 3.12
N GLY A 526 -9.26 -26.53 3.18
CA GLY A 526 -9.66 -27.85 2.67
C GLY A 526 -10.87 -28.42 3.42
N GLU A 527 -10.91 -28.28 4.75
CA GLU A 527 -12.04 -28.70 5.58
C GLU A 527 -13.33 -27.95 5.26
N VAL A 528 -13.25 -26.62 5.12
CA VAL A 528 -14.37 -25.75 4.74
C VAL A 528 -14.90 -26.10 3.35
N LEU A 529 -14.02 -26.24 2.36
CA LEU A 529 -14.40 -26.51 0.98
C LEU A 529 -14.86 -27.97 0.74
N ALA A 530 -14.48 -28.91 1.59
CA ALA A 530 -14.98 -30.29 1.55
C ALA A 530 -16.38 -30.44 2.16
N ASP A 531 -16.84 -29.47 2.94
CA ASP A 531 -18.15 -29.47 3.57
C ASP A 531 -19.23 -28.95 2.61
N ALA A 532 -19.82 -29.85 1.83
CA ALA A 532 -20.76 -29.49 0.77
C ALA A 532 -22.00 -28.71 1.26
N GLU A 533 -22.48 -28.98 2.49
CA GLU A 533 -23.61 -28.25 3.08
C GLU A 533 -23.23 -26.83 3.44
N LEU A 534 -22.04 -26.64 4.01
CA LEU A 534 -21.48 -25.30 4.29
C LEU A 534 -21.20 -24.53 3.02
N VAL A 535 -20.61 -25.18 2.01
CA VAL A 535 -20.38 -24.55 0.69
C VAL A 535 -21.68 -24.05 0.09
N ALA A 536 -22.75 -24.82 0.14
CA ALA A 536 -24.08 -24.38 -0.34
C ALA A 536 -24.62 -23.16 0.45
N GLU A 537 -24.38 -23.10 1.77
CA GLU A 537 -24.75 -21.93 2.58
C GLU A 537 -23.91 -20.68 2.23
N ILE A 538 -22.63 -20.88 1.96
CA ILE A 538 -21.73 -19.79 1.51
C ILE A 538 -22.19 -19.27 0.15
N GLU A 539 -22.47 -20.17 -0.80
CA GLU A 539 -22.94 -19.80 -2.15
C GLU A 539 -24.26 -19.04 -2.10
N GLU A 540 -25.20 -19.48 -1.28
CA GLU A 540 -26.48 -18.78 -1.05
C GLU A 540 -26.26 -17.36 -0.52
N PHE A 541 -25.37 -17.22 0.49
CA PHE A 541 -25.08 -15.91 1.07
C PHE A 541 -24.31 -15.00 0.09
N VAL A 542 -23.34 -15.54 -0.63
CA VAL A 542 -22.61 -14.79 -1.66
C VAL A 542 -23.55 -14.34 -2.79
N ALA A 543 -24.47 -15.19 -3.24
CA ALA A 543 -25.47 -14.81 -4.23
C ALA A 543 -26.35 -13.63 -3.73
N ARG A 544 -26.67 -13.58 -2.43
CA ARG A 544 -27.42 -12.48 -1.81
C ARG A 544 -26.68 -11.15 -1.86
N ILE A 545 -25.34 -11.16 -1.72
CA ILE A 545 -24.50 -9.94 -1.66
C ILE A 545 -23.83 -9.59 -3.00
N ALA A 546 -23.84 -10.49 -3.98
CA ALA A 546 -23.13 -10.30 -5.25
C ALA A 546 -23.69 -9.12 -6.07
N GLY A 547 -25.00 -9.07 -6.28
CA GLY A 547 -25.64 -7.97 -7.02
C GLY A 547 -25.39 -6.60 -6.40
N PRO A 548 -25.66 -6.40 -5.10
CA PRO A 548 -25.28 -5.18 -4.39
C PRO A 548 -23.77 -4.87 -4.45
N GLY A 549 -22.91 -5.89 -4.36
CA GLY A 549 -21.47 -5.76 -4.49
C GLY A 549 -21.04 -5.27 -5.88
N TRP A 550 -21.67 -5.79 -6.95
CA TRP A 550 -21.43 -5.32 -8.31
C TRP A 550 -21.91 -3.88 -8.50
N SER A 551 -23.02 -3.48 -7.89
CA SER A 551 -23.48 -2.08 -7.87
C SER A 551 -22.40 -1.17 -7.26
N ASN A 552 -21.84 -1.53 -6.11
CA ASN A 552 -20.75 -0.81 -5.48
C ASN A 552 -19.49 -0.78 -6.36
N SER A 553 -19.18 -1.87 -7.07
CA SER A 553 -18.03 -1.96 -8.00
C SER A 553 -18.17 -0.98 -9.18
N LEU A 554 -19.36 -0.88 -9.78
CA LEU A 554 -19.60 0.10 -10.85
C LEU A 554 -19.55 1.53 -10.29
N ALA A 555 -20.15 1.77 -9.12
CA ALA A 555 -20.16 3.06 -8.45
C ALA A 555 -18.74 3.57 -8.16
N GLN A 556 -17.90 2.77 -7.48
CA GLN A 556 -16.53 3.19 -7.17
C GLN A 556 -15.69 3.46 -8.43
N LYS A 557 -15.85 2.63 -9.48
CA LYS A 557 -15.11 2.80 -10.74
C LYS A 557 -15.51 4.10 -11.43
N LEU A 558 -16.80 4.41 -11.50
CA LEU A 558 -17.24 5.69 -12.07
C LEU A 558 -16.79 6.88 -11.21
N LEU A 559 -16.91 6.80 -9.87
CA LEU A 559 -16.47 7.87 -8.96
C LEU A 559 -14.98 8.15 -9.09
N GLN A 560 -14.16 7.11 -9.28
CA GLN A 560 -12.72 7.24 -9.54
C GLN A 560 -12.45 7.95 -10.88
N ILE A 561 -13.02 7.43 -11.98
CA ILE A 561 -12.68 7.90 -13.32
C ILE A 561 -13.26 9.29 -13.57
N ALA A 562 -14.48 9.57 -13.15
CA ALA A 562 -15.12 10.86 -13.35
C ALA A 562 -14.65 11.92 -12.33
N GLY A 563 -14.12 11.50 -11.17
CA GLY A 563 -13.66 12.37 -10.09
C GLY A 563 -12.44 13.23 -10.44
N PRO A 564 -12.05 14.13 -9.51
CA PRO A 564 -10.80 14.89 -9.61
C PRO A 564 -9.58 14.02 -9.50
N GLY A 565 -8.54 14.30 -10.27
CA GLY A 565 -7.30 13.54 -10.36
C GLY A 565 -7.18 12.74 -11.65
N VAL A 566 -6.14 11.94 -11.79
CA VAL A 566 -5.85 11.06 -12.92
C VAL A 566 -6.05 9.61 -12.46
N PRO A 567 -7.03 8.88 -13.02
CA PRO A 567 -7.34 7.54 -12.54
C PRO A 567 -6.28 6.53 -12.97
N ASP A 568 -5.76 5.77 -12.01
CA ASP A 568 -5.01 4.55 -12.23
C ASP A 568 -5.99 3.37 -12.26
N VAL A 569 -6.07 2.67 -13.38
CA VAL A 569 -6.81 1.41 -13.51
C VAL A 569 -5.80 0.28 -13.44
N TYR A 570 -5.67 -0.33 -12.27
CA TYR A 570 -4.74 -1.43 -12.06
C TYR A 570 -5.06 -2.60 -13.00
N GLN A 571 -4.01 -3.25 -13.52
CA GLN A 571 -4.15 -4.37 -14.47
C GLN A 571 -5.15 -5.42 -13.97
N GLY A 572 -6.11 -5.75 -14.80
CA GLY A 572 -7.14 -6.75 -14.50
C GLY A 572 -8.43 -6.18 -13.89
N THR A 573 -8.43 -4.96 -13.35
CA THR A 573 -9.58 -4.35 -12.68
C THR A 573 -10.59 -3.70 -13.64
N GLU A 574 -10.39 -3.85 -14.93
CA GLU A 574 -11.40 -3.51 -15.97
C GLU A 574 -12.64 -4.41 -15.87
N LEU A 575 -12.43 -5.67 -15.45
CA LEU A 575 -13.49 -6.61 -15.05
C LEU A 575 -13.53 -6.72 -13.51
N PHE A 576 -14.41 -7.58 -12.99
CA PHE A 576 -14.37 -7.88 -11.56
C PHE A 576 -13.13 -8.70 -11.23
N GLU A 577 -12.36 -8.22 -10.26
CA GLU A 577 -11.12 -8.84 -9.80
C GLU A 577 -11.21 -9.09 -8.29
N TYR A 578 -11.07 -10.36 -7.89
CA TYR A 578 -11.18 -10.79 -6.50
C TYR A 578 -9.82 -11.26 -5.96
N SER A 579 -8.78 -10.47 -6.22
CA SER A 579 -7.45 -10.72 -5.67
C SER A 579 -7.35 -10.25 -4.22
N LEU A 580 -6.44 -10.90 -3.50
CA LEU A 580 -6.01 -10.57 -2.16
C LEU A 580 -4.64 -9.87 -2.22
N VAL A 581 -3.94 -9.78 -1.09
CA VAL A 581 -2.62 -9.12 -0.99
C VAL A 581 -1.56 -9.83 -1.84
N ASP A 582 -0.50 -9.10 -2.18
CA ASP A 582 0.69 -9.63 -2.86
C ASP A 582 1.15 -10.99 -2.27
N PRO A 583 1.47 -12.01 -3.13
CA PRO A 583 1.59 -11.96 -4.59
C PRO A 583 0.29 -12.24 -5.38
N ASP A 584 -0.85 -12.47 -4.73
CA ASP A 584 -2.10 -12.86 -5.38
C ASP A 584 -2.61 -11.80 -6.37
N ASN A 585 -2.44 -10.52 -6.09
CA ASN A 585 -2.80 -9.40 -6.96
C ASN A 585 -1.87 -9.18 -8.17
N ARG A 586 -0.84 -10.01 -8.33
CA ARG A 586 0.10 -9.97 -9.46
C ARG A 586 -0.08 -11.15 -10.43
N ARG A 587 -1.18 -11.87 -10.35
CA ARG A 587 -1.49 -12.98 -11.26
C ARG A 587 -1.60 -12.49 -12.72
N PRO A 588 -1.25 -13.32 -13.71
CA PRO A 588 -1.42 -12.99 -15.12
C PRO A 588 -2.86 -12.60 -15.46
N VAL A 589 -3.01 -11.55 -16.28
CA VAL A 589 -4.30 -11.03 -16.71
C VAL A 589 -4.71 -11.68 -18.03
N ASP A 590 -5.96 -12.12 -18.14
CA ASP A 590 -6.53 -12.61 -19.42
C ASP A 590 -6.93 -11.43 -20.31
N TRP A 591 -5.96 -10.95 -21.10
CA TRP A 591 -6.15 -9.86 -22.04
C TRP A 591 -7.06 -10.24 -23.22
N ALA A 592 -7.05 -11.50 -23.64
CA ALA A 592 -7.88 -11.98 -24.75
C ALA A 592 -9.37 -11.85 -24.40
N ARG A 593 -9.75 -12.23 -23.18
CA ARG A 593 -11.11 -12.09 -22.69
C ARG A 593 -11.56 -10.62 -22.62
N ARG A 594 -10.68 -9.73 -22.21
CA ARG A 594 -10.97 -8.29 -22.13
C ARG A 594 -11.18 -7.69 -23.52
N THR A 595 -10.34 -8.05 -24.48
CA THR A 595 -10.47 -7.62 -25.87
C THR A 595 -11.77 -8.11 -26.48
N GLU A 596 -12.11 -9.39 -26.31
CA GLU A 596 -13.38 -9.96 -26.79
C GLU A 596 -14.60 -9.18 -26.26
N LEU A 597 -14.62 -8.91 -24.95
CA LEU A 597 -15.73 -8.16 -24.34
C LEU A 597 -15.78 -6.71 -24.82
N LEU A 598 -14.63 -6.08 -24.99
CA LEU A 598 -14.55 -4.70 -25.47
C LEU A 598 -15.04 -4.60 -26.92
N ASP A 599 -14.70 -5.56 -27.79
CA ASP A 599 -15.18 -5.62 -29.19
C ASP A 599 -16.71 -5.74 -29.26
N ARG A 600 -17.32 -6.51 -28.34
CA ARG A 600 -18.78 -6.62 -28.24
C ARG A 600 -19.41 -5.31 -27.77
N ILE A 601 -18.83 -4.64 -26.79
CA ILE A 601 -19.25 -3.31 -26.34
C ILE A 601 -19.15 -2.29 -27.47
N ASP A 602 -18.04 -2.32 -28.22
CA ASP A 602 -17.80 -1.42 -29.35
C ASP A 602 -18.78 -1.70 -30.55
N ALA A 603 -19.32 -2.91 -30.62
CA ALA A 603 -20.40 -3.26 -31.53
C ALA A 603 -21.79 -2.83 -31.04
N GLY A 604 -21.90 -2.14 -29.90
CA GLY A 604 -23.14 -1.59 -29.36
C GLY A 604 -23.83 -2.50 -28.33
N GLU A 605 -23.17 -3.56 -27.84
CA GLU A 605 -23.75 -4.38 -26.78
C GLU A 605 -23.77 -3.62 -25.45
N LEU A 606 -24.93 -3.62 -24.81
CA LEU A 606 -25.11 -3.17 -23.43
C LEU A 606 -25.19 -4.41 -22.54
N PRO A 607 -24.08 -4.84 -21.88
CA PRO A 607 -24.05 -6.08 -21.13
C PRO A 607 -24.90 -6.02 -19.87
N GLU A 608 -25.39 -7.18 -19.44
CA GLU A 608 -26.05 -7.33 -18.12
C GLU A 608 -25.04 -7.20 -16.98
N ILE A 609 -25.53 -6.85 -15.79
CA ILE A 609 -24.71 -6.83 -14.55
C ILE A 609 -24.65 -8.25 -14.02
N ASP A 610 -23.61 -8.97 -14.37
CA ASP A 610 -23.39 -10.36 -13.97
C ASP A 610 -21.91 -10.64 -13.62
N ALA A 611 -21.61 -11.88 -13.31
CA ALA A 611 -20.25 -12.29 -12.89
C ALA A 611 -19.19 -12.13 -13.99
N SER A 612 -19.56 -11.85 -15.26
CA SER A 612 -18.59 -11.62 -16.34
C SER A 612 -17.78 -10.33 -16.16
N GLY A 613 -18.35 -9.35 -15.44
CA GLY A 613 -17.76 -8.02 -15.28
C GLY A 613 -17.85 -7.12 -16.51
N ALA A 614 -18.55 -7.56 -17.57
CA ALA A 614 -18.65 -6.80 -18.82
C ALA A 614 -19.28 -5.42 -18.64
N ALA A 615 -20.26 -5.29 -17.70
CA ALA A 615 -20.85 -4.00 -17.34
C ALA A 615 -19.81 -3.05 -16.71
N LYS A 616 -18.88 -3.56 -15.91
CA LYS A 616 -17.78 -2.75 -15.34
C LYS A 616 -16.83 -2.28 -16.45
N LEU A 617 -16.53 -3.15 -17.41
CA LEU A 617 -15.71 -2.77 -18.58
C LEU A 617 -16.39 -1.69 -19.42
N LEU A 618 -17.72 -1.76 -19.63
CA LEU A 618 -18.47 -0.72 -20.30
C LEU A 618 -18.33 0.64 -19.60
N VAL A 619 -18.57 0.69 -18.28
CA VAL A 619 -18.42 1.91 -17.48
C VAL A 619 -16.98 2.46 -17.56
N THR A 620 -16.00 1.57 -17.41
CA THR A 620 -14.57 1.93 -17.46
C THR A 620 -14.20 2.49 -18.83
N ALA A 621 -14.53 1.80 -19.91
CA ALA A 621 -14.18 2.20 -21.27
C ALA A 621 -14.85 3.52 -21.66
N THR A 622 -16.17 3.65 -21.39
CA THR A 622 -16.94 4.87 -21.69
C THR A 622 -16.36 6.09 -20.97
N ALA A 623 -16.15 5.98 -19.66
CA ALA A 623 -15.65 7.09 -18.86
C ALA A 623 -14.20 7.48 -19.21
N LEU A 624 -13.31 6.51 -19.45
CA LEU A 624 -11.92 6.78 -19.89
C LEU A 624 -11.87 7.38 -21.30
N ARG A 625 -12.69 6.89 -22.23
CA ARG A 625 -12.80 7.45 -23.59
C ARG A 625 -13.31 8.87 -23.56
N LEU A 626 -14.34 9.17 -22.77
CA LEU A 626 -14.82 10.52 -22.60
C LEU A 626 -13.72 11.44 -22.06
N ARG A 627 -12.98 10.99 -21.03
CA ARG A 627 -11.84 11.70 -20.47
C ARG A 627 -10.72 11.94 -21.50
N ARG A 628 -10.46 10.97 -22.38
CA ARG A 628 -9.45 11.08 -23.46
C ARG A 628 -9.87 12.06 -24.54
N PHE A 629 -11.13 12.01 -24.98
CA PHE A 629 -11.60 12.79 -26.14
C PHE A 629 -12.17 14.16 -25.77
N ARG A 630 -12.60 14.34 -24.50
CA ARG A 630 -13.20 15.57 -24.00
C ARG A 630 -12.59 15.95 -22.64
N PRO A 631 -11.25 16.07 -22.51
CA PRO A 631 -10.60 16.37 -21.24
C PRO A 631 -11.07 17.69 -20.60
N GLU A 632 -11.52 18.64 -21.42
CA GLU A 632 -12.02 19.93 -20.99
C GLU A 632 -13.29 19.86 -20.11
N VAL A 633 -14.08 18.79 -20.24
CA VAL A 633 -15.28 18.63 -19.41
C VAL A 633 -14.96 18.07 -18.02
N PHE A 634 -13.75 17.59 -17.77
CA PHE A 634 -13.30 17.05 -16.47
C PHE A 634 -12.64 18.12 -15.54
N THR A 635 -12.96 19.38 -15.74
CA THR A 635 -12.44 20.49 -14.93
C THR A 635 -13.39 20.87 -13.78
N GLY A 636 -12.84 21.38 -12.70
CA GLY A 636 -13.61 21.82 -11.53
C GLY A 636 -14.25 20.63 -10.77
N TYR A 637 -15.04 20.96 -9.77
CA TYR A 637 -15.84 20.01 -8.99
C TYR A 637 -16.97 20.76 -8.28
N ARG A 638 -18.18 20.26 -8.39
CA ARG A 638 -19.36 20.78 -7.67
C ARG A 638 -20.27 19.63 -7.26
N PRO A 639 -20.61 19.51 -5.95
CA PRO A 639 -21.62 18.56 -5.52
C PRO A 639 -22.95 18.78 -6.23
N VAL A 640 -23.66 17.72 -6.55
CA VAL A 640 -25.06 17.70 -6.99
C VAL A 640 -25.82 16.81 -6.02
N TYR A 641 -26.85 17.35 -5.39
CA TYR A 641 -27.62 16.59 -4.41
C TYR A 641 -28.97 16.20 -5.01
N ALA A 642 -29.32 14.93 -4.85
CA ALA A 642 -30.65 14.46 -5.18
C ALA A 642 -31.69 15.03 -4.20
N GLU A 643 -32.94 15.10 -4.64
CA GLU A 643 -34.09 15.58 -3.85
C GLU A 643 -35.15 14.48 -3.77
N GLY A 644 -35.60 14.14 -2.58
CA GLY A 644 -36.55 13.10 -2.32
C GLY A 644 -36.17 12.17 -1.17
N GLU A 645 -37.01 11.16 -0.90
CA GLU A 645 -36.82 10.27 0.25
C GLU A 645 -35.62 9.35 0.14
N ALA A 646 -35.15 9.02 -1.08
CA ALA A 646 -33.98 8.17 -1.33
C ALA A 646 -32.73 8.99 -1.68
N ALA A 647 -32.70 10.30 -1.44
CA ALA A 647 -31.61 11.20 -1.81
C ALA A 647 -30.23 10.77 -1.24
N GLU A 648 -30.22 10.18 -0.05
CA GLU A 648 -29.00 9.68 0.60
C GLU A 648 -28.32 8.52 -0.13
N HIS A 649 -29.04 7.83 -1.04
CA HIS A 649 -28.54 6.73 -1.84
C HIS A 649 -27.86 7.17 -3.15
N ALA A 650 -27.84 8.46 -3.48
CA ALA A 650 -27.19 9.01 -4.66
C ALA A 650 -25.91 9.77 -4.29
N VAL A 651 -24.79 9.39 -4.91
CA VAL A 651 -23.57 10.22 -4.96
C VAL A 651 -23.50 10.85 -6.33
N ALA A 652 -23.67 12.18 -6.42
CA ALA A 652 -23.60 12.86 -7.70
C ALA A 652 -22.80 14.16 -7.63
N PHE A 653 -22.04 14.43 -8.68
CA PHE A 653 -21.28 15.67 -8.81
C PHE A 653 -21.15 16.09 -10.27
N ALA A 654 -20.98 17.39 -10.47
CA ALA A 654 -20.69 17.97 -11.77
C ALA A 654 -19.19 18.29 -11.91
N ARG A 655 -18.66 18.00 -13.09
CA ARG A 655 -17.39 18.47 -13.59
C ARG A 655 -17.71 19.48 -14.71
N SER A 656 -17.18 20.68 -14.64
CA SER A 656 -17.65 21.77 -15.53
C SER A 656 -19.18 21.97 -15.52
N SER A 657 -19.74 22.56 -16.57
CA SER A 657 -21.20 22.67 -16.79
C SER A 657 -21.77 21.58 -17.70
N HIS A 658 -20.95 20.61 -18.14
CA HIS A 658 -21.28 19.69 -19.24
C HIS A 658 -21.13 18.22 -18.87
N LEU A 659 -20.73 17.90 -17.65
CA LEU A 659 -20.54 16.54 -17.20
C LEU A 659 -21.07 16.35 -15.79
N VAL A 660 -21.95 15.38 -15.60
CA VAL A 660 -22.45 14.94 -14.28
C VAL A 660 -22.24 13.45 -14.16
N ALA A 661 -21.58 13.04 -13.08
CA ALA A 661 -21.48 11.63 -12.70
C ALA A 661 -22.47 11.34 -11.56
N VAL A 662 -23.16 10.21 -11.68
CA VAL A 662 -24.16 9.73 -10.72
C VAL A 662 -23.84 8.28 -10.37
N ALA A 663 -23.79 7.95 -9.09
CA ALA A 663 -23.58 6.61 -8.60
C ALA A 663 -24.55 6.26 -7.46
N THR A 664 -25.06 5.05 -7.48
CA THR A 664 -25.85 4.50 -6.38
C THR A 664 -24.94 4.06 -5.24
N ARG A 665 -25.26 4.44 -4.01
CA ARG A 665 -24.63 3.92 -2.79
C ARG A 665 -25.66 3.21 -1.93
N LEU A 666 -25.18 2.30 -1.05
CA LEU A 666 -26.01 1.55 -0.12
C LEU A 666 -27.22 0.86 -0.82
N PRO A 667 -26.94 -0.01 -1.78
CA PRO A 667 -27.95 -0.61 -2.65
C PRO A 667 -28.97 -1.47 -1.91
N VAL A 668 -28.59 -2.12 -0.80
CA VAL A 668 -29.52 -2.92 0.02
C VAL A 668 -30.47 -2.01 0.81
N GLY A 669 -29.99 -0.89 1.33
CA GLY A 669 -30.82 0.12 1.98
C GLY A 669 -31.86 0.68 1.00
N LEU A 670 -31.44 0.99 -0.22
CA LEU A 670 -32.31 1.46 -1.30
C LEU A 670 -33.39 0.41 -1.65
N GLU A 671 -33.00 -0.87 -1.80
CA GLU A 671 -33.94 -1.97 -2.05
C GLU A 671 -34.99 -2.10 -0.94
N ARG A 672 -34.59 -2.04 0.33
CA ARG A 672 -35.49 -2.10 1.50
C ARG A 672 -36.50 -0.97 1.56
N ARG A 673 -36.14 0.21 1.01
CA ARG A 673 -37.10 1.34 0.88
C ARG A 673 -38.10 1.16 -0.25
N GLY A 674 -37.94 0.17 -1.14
CA GLY A 674 -38.75 0.01 -2.35
C GLY A 674 -38.20 0.80 -3.55
N GLY A 675 -36.89 1.13 -3.56
CA GLY A 675 -36.21 1.81 -4.63
C GLY A 675 -36.24 3.35 -4.52
N TRP A 676 -36.06 4.00 -5.64
CA TRP A 676 -35.90 5.48 -5.72
C TRP A 676 -37.17 6.29 -5.48
N GLY A 677 -38.35 5.70 -5.65
CA GLY A 677 -39.62 6.41 -5.58
C GLY A 677 -39.67 7.61 -6.53
N ASP A 678 -40.03 8.76 -5.98
CA ASP A 678 -40.09 10.04 -6.71
C ASP A 678 -38.80 10.89 -6.58
N THR A 679 -37.70 10.28 -6.12
CA THR A 679 -36.42 10.99 -5.96
C THR A 679 -35.88 11.44 -7.33
N VAL A 680 -35.49 12.72 -7.40
CA VAL A 680 -35.00 13.37 -8.62
C VAL A 680 -33.58 13.91 -8.44
N LEU A 681 -32.92 14.20 -9.55
CA LEU A 681 -31.59 14.82 -9.56
C LEU A 681 -31.64 16.15 -10.32
N PRO A 682 -31.55 17.31 -9.65
CA PRO A 682 -31.45 18.59 -10.34
C PRO A 682 -30.14 18.72 -11.10
N LEU A 683 -30.19 18.71 -12.42
CA LEU A 683 -29.00 18.85 -13.28
C LEU A 683 -28.56 20.30 -13.42
N PRO A 684 -27.26 20.59 -13.49
CA PRO A 684 -26.76 21.96 -13.59
C PRO A 684 -27.06 22.62 -14.93
N GLY A 685 -27.21 23.95 -14.92
CA GLY A 685 -27.23 24.78 -16.14
C GLY A 685 -28.57 24.93 -16.85
N GLY A 686 -29.63 24.22 -16.40
CA GLY A 686 -30.97 24.36 -17.02
C GLY A 686 -31.06 23.93 -18.48
N ALA A 687 -30.10 23.12 -18.95
CA ALA A 687 -30.14 22.48 -20.25
C ALA A 687 -31.14 21.30 -20.21
N ASP A 688 -31.92 21.13 -21.28
CA ASP A 688 -32.90 20.07 -21.42
C ASP A 688 -32.44 18.92 -22.34
N ASP A 689 -31.17 18.97 -22.78
CA ASP A 689 -30.58 18.07 -23.79
C ASP A 689 -29.42 17.23 -23.22
N TRP A 690 -29.59 16.70 -22.01
CA TRP A 690 -28.64 15.78 -21.41
C TRP A 690 -28.73 14.39 -22.03
N HIS A 691 -27.58 13.68 -22.06
CA HIS A 691 -27.43 12.36 -22.63
C HIS A 691 -26.60 11.48 -21.69
N ASP A 692 -27.07 10.27 -21.37
CA ASP A 692 -26.29 9.30 -20.62
C ASP A 692 -25.31 8.57 -21.51
N MET A 693 -24.04 8.83 -21.33
CA MET A 693 -22.96 8.27 -22.16
C MET A 693 -22.74 6.77 -21.96
N ILE A 694 -23.25 6.17 -20.87
CA ILE A 694 -23.12 4.73 -20.60
C ILE A 694 -24.14 3.93 -21.39
N THR A 695 -25.39 4.41 -21.43
CA THR A 695 -26.50 3.72 -22.12
C THR A 695 -26.74 4.24 -23.54
N ASP A 696 -26.17 5.39 -23.89
CA ASP A 696 -26.43 6.15 -25.11
C ASP A 696 -27.91 6.57 -25.22
N GLU A 697 -28.56 6.88 -24.11
CA GLU A 697 -29.98 7.30 -24.04
C GLU A 697 -30.11 8.80 -23.69
N PRO A 698 -31.06 9.52 -24.29
CA PRO A 698 -31.33 10.90 -23.90
C PRO A 698 -31.96 10.94 -22.49
N VAL A 699 -31.58 11.94 -21.69
CA VAL A 699 -32.11 12.18 -20.34
C VAL A 699 -33.22 13.22 -20.42
N ALA A 700 -34.38 12.89 -19.86
CA ALA A 700 -35.56 13.75 -19.95
C ALA A 700 -35.50 14.94 -18.98
N GLY A 701 -35.38 16.16 -19.52
CA GLY A 701 -35.45 17.42 -18.77
C GLY A 701 -34.26 17.70 -17.86
N SER A 702 -34.35 18.80 -17.13
CA SER A 702 -33.29 19.28 -16.23
C SER A 702 -33.37 18.68 -14.81
N CYS A 703 -34.37 17.85 -14.50
CA CYS A 703 -34.57 17.24 -13.19
C CYS A 703 -35.11 15.79 -13.33
N PRO A 704 -34.31 14.87 -13.92
CA PRO A 704 -34.75 13.49 -14.17
C PRO A 704 -35.01 12.75 -12.87
N ARG A 705 -35.94 11.77 -12.91
CA ARG A 705 -36.12 10.81 -11.85
C ARG A 705 -34.96 9.84 -11.80
N LEU A 706 -34.42 9.59 -10.63
CA LEU A 706 -33.32 8.62 -10.47
C LEU A 706 -33.77 7.21 -10.86
N ALA A 707 -35.02 6.83 -10.59
CA ALA A 707 -35.57 5.55 -11.02
C ALA A 707 -35.48 5.30 -12.53
N GLU A 708 -35.50 6.34 -13.34
CA GLU A 708 -35.37 6.27 -14.81
C GLU A 708 -33.91 6.35 -15.23
N LEU A 709 -33.15 7.30 -14.66
CA LEU A 709 -31.76 7.56 -15.02
C LEU A 709 -30.84 6.38 -14.73
N VAL A 710 -30.98 5.73 -13.56
CA VAL A 710 -30.16 4.58 -13.16
C VAL A 710 -30.94 3.24 -13.24
N ARG A 711 -31.86 3.14 -14.21
CA ARG A 711 -32.72 1.94 -14.38
C ARG A 711 -31.91 0.73 -14.84
N ARG A 712 -31.01 0.91 -15.80
CA ARG A 712 -30.23 -0.18 -16.41
C ARG A 712 -28.95 -0.46 -15.62
N TYR A 713 -28.23 0.58 -15.28
CA TYR A 713 -27.03 0.49 -14.47
C TYR A 713 -27.18 1.37 -13.22
N PRO A 714 -26.55 1.00 -12.09
CA PRO A 714 -26.60 1.80 -10.85
C PRO A 714 -25.75 3.06 -10.93
N VAL A 715 -25.37 3.45 -12.13
CA VAL A 715 -24.50 4.60 -12.44
C VAL A 715 -24.96 5.24 -13.75
N ALA A 716 -24.68 6.57 -13.90
CA ALA A 716 -24.90 7.32 -15.11
C ALA A 716 -23.81 8.41 -15.28
N LEU A 717 -23.47 8.74 -16.53
CA LEU A 717 -22.42 9.72 -16.85
C LEU A 717 -22.86 10.65 -17.97
#